data_a67b821f357d08f5e9a1aacd630d85b2
#
_entry.id   a67b821f357d08f5e9a1aacd630d85b2
#
_cell.length_a   1.000
_cell.length_b   1.000
_cell.length_c   1.000
_cell.angle_alpha   90.00
_cell.angle_beta   90.00
_cell.angle_gamma   90.00
#
_symmetry.space_group_name_H-M   'P 1'
#
loop_
_entity.id
_entity.type
_entity.pdbx_description
1 polymer ?
#
loop_
_entity_poly.entity_id
_entity_poly.type
_entity_poly.pdbx_seq_one_letter_code
_entity_poly.pdbx_strand_id
1 'polypeptide(L)'
;MAAIKLTSFSGIAPRIQNRQLPENMGQLADNCRLTSGALESWAQPFAVAGNTLASGDVLTIFKMKNGNTNYWLSWTRDVNCAPSLIAGDDTQRIYYTGDGEPRISNLAMAIAGGGVMPAGFFVLGVPAPLVAPTVTPSGGTGATVSRAYCETFVTSWGEEGAPSPASSVTTGKIDDTWALTALNAAPINTATISGATHSAGVVAVTTSSTKYMRAGEEVAIASVVGMTDLNGKHVITEVTDPTHFKVALTTAQTYTSGGSWTRVAAHNTSGMTRRIYRTLNGVYKFVAEIAIGTTTYNDTVTDANLGETIPSTDWDMPPTDLVGLISHPSGFYIGVSGNEICMSEPWKPHAWPVAYRQTVKFRLSGVGVYGSSIVACTTGTPYILNGSHPDSISMEQTEIIEPCVSKRSIVDVGAGIMYASHDGYVFIGPGGANVATRDLLTRRNWQEFSPETLHCSYYDGMVIGLSSVANTSMYSGFVFDSKSGAFSPLSVLATATYVDPEDGNLYLVSDGVLKEWGADPSSNTTFDWKSKVFSLPKPVNLGYAQVDADFSFMEADQSAQLAAQLAADIAWNTSLIASGKTGGELGESMLGELTLSGSNMRSPEVTDYATRFLRFQLYADGTLKCTEPVVNGKPFAMPAGYKSALYEVRISGNVPVFGAAIAETASGLRNV
;
A
#
# COMPACT_ATOMS: atom_id res chain seq x y z
N MET A 1 -25.71 17.28 -45.13
CA MET A 1 -26.20 17.55 -43.76
C MET A 1 -25.03 17.42 -42.81
N ALA A 2 -24.87 18.35 -41.93
CA ALA A 2 -23.83 18.23 -40.91
C ALA A 2 -24.31 17.26 -39.79
N ALA A 3 -23.41 16.41 -39.38
CA ALA A 3 -23.66 15.47 -38.28
C ALA A 3 -22.37 15.24 -37.50
N ILE A 4 -22.50 14.91 -36.23
CA ILE A 4 -21.43 14.50 -35.31
C ILE A 4 -21.78 13.09 -34.79
N LYS A 5 -20.83 12.18 -34.87
CA LYS A 5 -20.97 10.82 -34.35
C LYS A 5 -19.89 10.51 -33.36
N LEU A 6 -20.29 10.05 -32.20
CA LEU A 6 -19.42 9.51 -31.17
C LEU A 6 -19.62 8.00 -31.13
N THR A 7 -18.60 7.22 -31.49
CA THR A 7 -18.67 5.74 -31.57
C THR A 7 -17.78 5.06 -30.56
N SER A 8 -16.95 5.81 -29.87
CA SER A 8 -16.08 5.34 -28.79
C SER A 8 -15.68 6.51 -27.91
N PHE A 9 -15.30 6.19 -26.69
CA PHE A 9 -14.92 7.16 -25.67
C PHE A 9 -13.53 6.82 -25.14
N SER A 10 -12.74 7.84 -24.87
CA SER A 10 -11.41 7.72 -24.28
C SER A 10 -11.21 8.80 -23.22
N GLY A 11 -10.06 8.76 -22.54
CA GLY A 11 -9.71 9.66 -21.46
C GLY A 11 -9.41 11.09 -21.91
N ILE A 12 -8.78 11.85 -21.03
CA ILE A 12 -8.41 13.25 -21.26
C ILE A 12 -6.97 13.37 -21.76
N ALA A 13 -6.70 14.42 -22.52
CA ALA A 13 -5.36 14.86 -22.90
C ALA A 13 -5.23 16.39 -22.82
N PRO A 14 -5.19 16.98 -21.61
CA PRO A 14 -5.14 18.44 -21.42
C PRO A 14 -3.96 19.15 -22.09
N ARG A 15 -2.92 18.41 -22.45
CA ARG A 15 -1.78 18.93 -23.23
C ARG A 15 -2.16 19.34 -24.64
N ILE A 16 -3.21 18.72 -25.19
CA ILE A 16 -3.70 18.98 -26.54
C ILE A 16 -4.84 20.01 -26.48
N GLN A 17 -4.84 21.00 -27.41
CA GLN A 17 -5.94 21.97 -27.47
C GLN A 17 -7.28 21.27 -27.79
N ASN A 18 -8.35 21.70 -27.15
CA ASN A 18 -9.69 21.09 -27.24
C ASN A 18 -10.22 20.86 -28.66
N ARG A 19 -9.79 21.67 -29.62
CA ARG A 19 -10.15 21.51 -31.04
C ARG A 19 -9.32 20.46 -31.78
N GLN A 20 -8.12 20.18 -31.29
CA GLN A 20 -7.16 19.24 -31.88
C GLN A 20 -7.19 17.86 -31.27
N LEU A 21 -7.99 17.66 -30.20
CA LEU A 21 -8.18 16.35 -29.59
C LEU A 21 -8.65 15.33 -30.64
N PRO A 22 -8.24 14.07 -30.55
CA PRO A 22 -8.87 12.95 -31.27
C PRO A 22 -10.38 12.92 -31.04
N GLU A 23 -11.14 12.33 -31.95
CA GLU A 23 -12.61 12.36 -31.89
C GLU A 23 -13.18 11.64 -30.68
N ASN A 24 -12.50 10.62 -30.21
CA ASN A 24 -12.88 9.80 -29.05
C ASN A 24 -12.37 10.35 -27.70
N MET A 25 -11.46 11.32 -27.69
CA MET A 25 -10.93 11.91 -26.46
C MET A 25 -11.82 13.04 -25.93
N GLY A 26 -11.92 13.10 -24.60
CA GLY A 26 -12.67 14.13 -23.87
C GLY A 26 -11.81 15.31 -23.43
N GLN A 27 -12.45 16.49 -23.30
CA GLN A 27 -11.94 17.61 -22.51
C GLN A 27 -12.08 17.33 -21.00
N LEU A 28 -13.07 16.50 -20.65
CA LEU A 28 -13.42 16.01 -19.32
C LEU A 28 -13.76 14.53 -19.42
N ALA A 29 -13.34 13.72 -18.45
CA ALA A 29 -13.66 12.30 -18.38
C ALA A 29 -13.61 11.82 -16.90
N ASP A 30 -14.38 12.47 -16.04
CA ASP A 30 -14.35 12.23 -14.60
C ASP A 30 -15.09 10.94 -14.24
N ASN A 31 -14.49 10.09 -13.42
CA ASN A 31 -15.04 8.81 -12.97
C ASN A 31 -15.47 7.87 -14.12
N CYS A 32 -14.83 8.00 -15.29
CA CYS A 32 -15.14 7.19 -16.45
C CYS A 32 -14.35 5.88 -16.45
N ARG A 33 -15.05 4.75 -16.64
CA ARG A 33 -14.45 3.47 -17.01
C ARG A 33 -14.52 3.33 -18.53
N LEU A 34 -13.35 3.24 -19.17
CA LEU A 34 -13.21 3.40 -20.63
C LEU A 34 -12.58 2.18 -21.32
N THR A 35 -12.45 1.06 -20.61
CA THR A 35 -11.74 -0.15 -21.07
C THR A 35 -12.39 -0.82 -22.28
N SER A 36 -13.71 -0.73 -22.40
CA SER A 36 -14.48 -1.30 -23.52
C SER A 36 -14.61 -0.37 -24.73
N GLY A 37 -14.19 0.89 -24.59
CA GLY A 37 -14.49 1.96 -25.53
C GLY A 37 -15.90 2.56 -25.35
N ALA A 38 -16.74 1.97 -24.51
CA ALA A 38 -17.97 2.57 -24.02
C ALA A 38 -17.68 3.52 -22.87
N LEU A 39 -18.63 4.39 -22.57
CA LEU A 39 -18.60 5.26 -21.41
C LEU A 39 -19.36 4.57 -20.28
N GLU A 40 -18.63 4.04 -19.30
CA GLU A 40 -19.19 3.31 -18.18
C GLU A 40 -18.86 4.00 -16.86
N SER A 41 -19.66 3.77 -15.83
CA SER A 41 -19.38 4.18 -14.46
C SER A 41 -18.68 3.07 -13.68
N TRP A 42 -17.95 3.45 -12.63
CA TRP A 42 -17.44 2.51 -11.65
C TRP A 42 -18.55 2.16 -10.64
N ALA A 43 -18.65 0.89 -10.23
CA ALA A 43 -19.44 0.57 -9.05
C ALA A 43 -18.78 1.19 -7.80
N GLN A 44 -19.59 1.60 -6.82
CA GLN A 44 -19.07 2.19 -5.58
C GLN A 44 -18.27 1.16 -4.77
N PRO A 45 -17.25 1.61 -4.01
CA PRO A 45 -16.59 0.73 -3.04
C PRO A 45 -17.55 0.27 -1.94
N PHE A 46 -17.58 -1.04 -1.66
CA PHE A 46 -18.47 -1.68 -0.70
C PHE A 46 -17.75 -2.02 0.61
N ALA A 47 -18.38 -1.71 1.75
CA ALA A 47 -17.77 -1.93 3.06
C ALA A 47 -17.57 -3.43 3.36
N VAL A 48 -16.38 -3.79 3.79
CA VAL A 48 -16.03 -5.14 4.26
C VAL A 48 -16.31 -5.22 5.76
N ALA A 49 -17.19 -6.12 6.15
CA ALA A 49 -17.59 -6.29 7.54
C ALA A 49 -16.58 -7.14 8.36
N GLY A 50 -16.66 -7.05 9.69
CA GLY A 50 -15.95 -7.96 10.59
C GLY A 50 -14.45 -7.68 10.75
N ASN A 51 -13.99 -6.46 10.53
CA ASN A 51 -12.60 -6.04 10.75
C ASN A 51 -12.50 -4.96 11.83
N THR A 52 -11.30 -4.85 12.44
CA THR A 52 -10.96 -3.78 13.38
C THR A 52 -9.66 -3.16 12.91
N LEU A 53 -9.75 -1.95 12.39
CA LEU A 53 -8.59 -1.20 11.90
C LEU A 53 -7.93 -0.38 13.02
N ALA A 54 -6.67 0.00 12.82
CA ALA A 54 -5.96 0.92 13.70
C ALA A 54 -6.70 2.26 13.82
N SER A 55 -6.66 2.86 15.00
CA SER A 55 -7.27 4.18 15.22
C SER A 55 -6.45 5.29 14.57
N GLY A 56 -7.12 6.19 13.85
CA GLY A 56 -6.51 7.28 13.09
C GLY A 56 -6.44 6.98 11.58
N ASP A 57 -5.62 7.75 10.87
CA ASP A 57 -5.45 7.59 9.42
C ASP A 57 -4.67 6.30 9.11
N VAL A 58 -5.38 5.26 8.68
CA VAL A 58 -4.76 4.01 8.25
C VAL A 58 -4.08 4.22 6.91
N LEU A 59 -2.77 4.08 6.87
CA LEU A 59 -1.95 4.26 5.66
C LEU A 59 -1.59 2.93 4.97
N THR A 60 -1.67 1.82 5.68
CA THR A 60 -1.34 0.49 5.14
C THR A 60 -2.30 -0.54 5.68
N ILE A 61 -2.75 -1.42 4.80
CA ILE A 61 -3.52 -2.62 5.13
C ILE A 61 -2.85 -3.84 4.49
N PHE A 62 -3.00 -4.99 5.13
CA PHE A 62 -2.53 -6.28 4.62
C PHE A 62 -3.48 -7.38 5.06
N LYS A 63 -3.79 -8.33 4.16
CA LYS A 63 -4.72 -9.42 4.43
C LYS A 63 -3.97 -10.70 4.79
N MET A 64 -4.37 -11.36 5.88
CA MET A 64 -4.00 -12.73 6.22
C MET A 64 -5.24 -13.59 6.29
N LYS A 65 -5.09 -14.90 6.06
CA LYS A 65 -6.22 -15.83 5.99
C LYS A 65 -5.99 -17.05 6.89
N ASN A 66 -7.02 -17.40 7.66
CA ASN A 66 -7.04 -18.63 8.42
C ASN A 66 -8.28 -19.45 8.04
N GLY A 67 -8.08 -20.50 7.27
CA GLY A 67 -9.20 -21.22 6.63
C GLY A 67 -10.01 -20.28 5.74
N ASN A 68 -11.29 -20.10 6.06
CA ASN A 68 -12.20 -19.19 5.33
C ASN A 68 -12.32 -17.79 5.96
N THR A 69 -11.58 -17.51 7.05
CA THR A 69 -11.67 -16.21 7.75
C THR A 69 -10.54 -15.31 7.32
N ASN A 70 -10.90 -14.11 6.88
CA ASN A 70 -9.96 -13.05 6.54
C ASN A 70 -9.67 -12.18 7.77
N TYR A 71 -8.39 -11.88 7.98
CA TYR A 71 -7.90 -10.99 9.02
C TYR A 71 -7.16 -9.82 8.38
N TRP A 72 -7.48 -8.60 8.80
CA TRP A 72 -6.92 -7.38 8.23
C TRP A 72 -5.95 -6.73 9.21
N LEU A 73 -4.69 -6.77 8.85
CA LEU A 73 -3.64 -6.01 9.53
C LEU A 73 -3.69 -4.57 9.04
N SER A 74 -3.45 -3.62 9.94
CA SER A 74 -3.53 -2.21 9.61
C SER A 74 -2.53 -1.38 10.42
N TRP A 75 -1.95 -0.37 9.75
CA TRP A 75 -1.00 0.55 10.35
C TRP A 75 -1.33 2.00 9.98
N THR A 76 -1.09 2.90 10.91
CA THR A 76 -1.14 4.37 10.69
C THR A 76 0.16 4.92 10.12
N ARG A 77 1.08 4.04 9.73
CA ARG A 77 2.36 4.33 9.09
C ARG A 77 2.43 3.70 7.71
N ASP A 78 3.34 4.20 6.87
CA ASP A 78 3.62 3.62 5.55
C ASP A 78 4.50 2.37 5.70
N VAL A 79 3.85 1.21 5.83
CA VAL A 79 4.46 -0.10 6.04
C VAL A 79 4.51 -0.88 4.74
N ASN A 80 5.61 -1.58 4.50
CA ASN A 80 5.73 -2.57 3.45
C ASN A 80 5.74 -3.96 4.09
N CYS A 81 4.78 -4.78 3.73
CA CYS A 81 4.61 -6.14 4.23
C CYS A 81 4.79 -7.16 3.10
N ALA A 82 5.57 -8.19 3.34
CA ALA A 82 5.81 -9.28 2.40
C ALA A 82 5.55 -10.63 3.09
N PRO A 83 4.85 -11.56 2.43
CA PRO A 83 4.65 -12.92 2.94
C PRO A 83 5.94 -13.74 2.87
N SER A 84 5.97 -14.86 3.61
CA SER A 84 7.06 -15.83 3.53
C SER A 84 7.14 -16.45 2.15
N LEU A 85 8.38 -16.53 1.62
CA LEU A 85 8.71 -17.25 0.38
C LEU A 85 9.13 -18.69 0.65
N ILE A 86 9.22 -19.12 1.93
CA ILE A 86 9.67 -20.45 2.32
C ILE A 86 8.55 -21.44 2.02
N ALA A 87 8.82 -22.39 1.14
CA ALA A 87 7.87 -23.46 0.81
C ALA A 87 7.54 -24.29 2.07
N GLY A 88 6.25 -24.54 2.29
CA GLY A 88 5.78 -25.32 3.46
C GLY A 88 5.82 -24.54 4.79
N ASP A 89 5.82 -23.22 4.76
CA ASP A 89 5.65 -22.40 5.96
C ASP A 89 4.19 -22.40 6.43
N ASP A 90 3.80 -23.43 7.19
CA ASP A 90 2.43 -23.61 7.73
C ASP A 90 2.07 -22.54 8.76
N THR A 91 3.04 -21.73 9.22
CA THR A 91 2.82 -20.66 10.19
C THR A 91 2.42 -19.34 9.55
N GLN A 92 2.49 -19.25 8.22
CA GLN A 92 2.19 -18.04 7.44
C GLN A 92 2.96 -16.82 7.97
N ARG A 93 4.30 -16.90 7.98
CA ARG A 93 5.14 -15.78 8.41
C ARG A 93 5.01 -14.59 7.45
N ILE A 94 5.06 -13.42 8.04
CA ILE A 94 5.13 -12.14 7.34
C ILE A 94 6.31 -11.33 7.85
N TYR A 95 6.91 -10.57 6.95
CA TYR A 95 8.01 -9.67 7.24
C TYR A 95 7.57 -8.26 6.86
N TYR A 96 7.84 -7.27 7.70
CA TYR A 96 7.43 -5.91 7.40
C TYR A 96 8.38 -4.85 7.94
N THR A 97 8.39 -3.70 7.27
CA THR A 97 9.23 -2.54 7.55
C THR A 97 8.40 -1.26 7.48
N GLY A 98 8.85 -0.21 8.17
CA GLY A 98 8.16 1.08 8.19
C GLY A 98 7.40 1.36 9.49
N ASP A 99 7.31 0.37 10.40
CA ASP A 99 6.73 0.53 11.73
C ASP A 99 7.81 0.33 12.81
N GLY A 100 8.82 1.19 12.82
CA GLY A 100 10.04 1.03 13.61
C GLY A 100 11.08 0.18 12.89
N GLU A 101 11.90 -0.54 13.66
CA GLU A 101 12.85 -1.53 13.12
C GLU A 101 12.13 -2.66 12.34
N PRO A 102 12.82 -3.34 11.40
CA PRO A 102 12.23 -4.47 10.67
C PRO A 102 11.69 -5.55 11.58
N ARG A 103 10.50 -6.06 11.26
CA ARG A 103 9.75 -6.98 12.10
C ARG A 103 9.34 -8.25 11.37
N ILE A 104 9.14 -9.31 12.15
CA ILE A 104 8.59 -10.58 11.71
C ILE A 104 7.39 -10.94 12.59
N SER A 105 6.35 -11.47 11.99
CA SER A 105 5.20 -12.06 12.69
C SER A 105 4.76 -13.34 12.00
N ASN A 106 3.85 -14.06 12.61
CA ASN A 106 3.13 -15.16 11.98
C ASN A 106 1.63 -15.01 12.22
N LEU A 107 0.82 -15.80 11.53
CA LEU A 107 -0.63 -15.70 11.64
C LEU A 107 -1.12 -15.74 13.10
N ALA A 108 -0.65 -16.70 13.89
CA ALA A 108 -1.10 -16.89 15.28
C ALA A 108 -0.78 -15.67 16.16
N MET A 109 0.42 -15.10 16.01
CA MET A 109 0.83 -13.88 16.74
C MET A 109 0.10 -12.64 16.25
N ALA A 110 -0.05 -12.51 14.95
CA ALA A 110 -0.67 -11.32 14.33
C ALA A 110 -2.13 -11.16 14.76
N ILE A 111 -2.89 -12.27 14.86
CA ILE A 111 -4.32 -12.24 15.19
C ILE A 111 -4.63 -12.46 16.69
N ALA A 112 -3.61 -12.56 17.55
CA ALA A 112 -3.79 -12.79 18.97
C ALA A 112 -4.61 -11.65 19.62
N GLY A 113 -5.59 -12.03 20.47
CA GLY A 113 -6.36 -11.05 21.27
C GLY A 113 -7.51 -10.32 20.59
N GLY A 114 -7.76 -10.51 19.29
CA GLY A 114 -8.96 -10.02 18.60
C GLY A 114 -9.12 -8.49 18.48
N GLY A 115 -8.06 -7.73 18.65
CA GLY A 115 -8.03 -6.26 18.52
C GLY A 115 -7.44 -5.81 17.19
N VAL A 116 -6.78 -4.64 17.22
CA VAL A 116 -6.00 -4.14 16.09
C VAL A 116 -4.82 -5.07 15.81
N MET A 117 -4.64 -5.45 14.56
CA MET A 117 -3.60 -6.38 14.12
C MET A 117 -2.51 -5.64 13.33
N PRO A 118 -1.25 -6.10 13.37
CA PRO A 118 -0.76 -7.28 14.09
C PRO A 118 -0.63 -7.05 15.59
N ALA A 119 -1.13 -8.00 16.41
CA ALA A 119 -1.09 -7.91 17.85
C ALA A 119 0.28 -8.28 18.44
N GLY A 120 1.03 -9.17 17.78
CA GLY A 120 2.35 -9.63 18.21
C GLY A 120 3.35 -9.75 17.08
N PHE A 121 4.62 -9.50 17.38
CA PHE A 121 5.73 -9.57 16.44
C PHE A 121 7.07 -9.67 17.17
N PHE A 122 8.11 -10.08 16.44
CA PHE A 122 9.51 -10.01 16.87
C PHE A 122 10.31 -9.11 15.96
N VAL A 123 11.51 -8.71 16.38
CA VAL A 123 12.48 -8.08 15.49
C VAL A 123 12.91 -9.06 14.41
N LEU A 124 13.07 -8.58 13.20
CA LEU A 124 13.58 -9.39 12.10
C LEU A 124 15.10 -9.56 12.24
N GLY A 125 15.54 -10.83 12.16
CA GLY A 125 16.94 -11.21 12.28
C GLY A 125 17.32 -11.70 13.68
N VAL A 126 18.47 -12.37 13.73
CA VAL A 126 19.02 -12.99 14.95
C VAL A 126 20.37 -12.33 15.25
N PRO A 127 20.55 -11.72 16.43
CA PRO A 127 21.81 -11.06 16.74
C PRO A 127 22.96 -12.06 16.90
N ALA A 128 24.17 -11.66 16.51
CA ALA A 128 25.37 -12.44 16.76
C ALA A 128 25.71 -12.44 18.25
N PRO A 129 26.20 -13.55 18.83
CA PRO A 129 26.74 -13.55 20.18
C PRO A 129 27.92 -12.59 20.32
N LEU A 130 28.02 -11.86 21.42
CA LEU A 130 28.94 -10.72 21.55
C LEU A 130 30.36 -11.09 22.00
N VAL A 131 30.52 -12.23 22.68
CA VAL A 131 31.78 -12.63 23.33
C VAL A 131 32.26 -13.96 22.75
N ALA A 132 33.56 -14.06 22.52
CA ALA A 132 34.19 -15.31 22.10
C ALA A 132 34.16 -16.36 23.21
N PRO A 133 33.93 -17.65 22.90
CA PRO A 133 34.06 -18.72 23.86
C PRO A 133 35.49 -18.80 24.43
N THR A 134 35.62 -19.16 25.72
CA THR A 134 36.89 -19.50 26.32
C THR A 134 37.09 -21.02 26.24
N VAL A 135 38.26 -21.46 25.77
CA VAL A 135 38.54 -22.87 25.47
C VAL A 135 39.69 -23.39 26.32
N THR A 136 39.49 -24.53 26.99
CA THR A 136 40.51 -25.18 27.80
C THR A 136 40.56 -26.68 27.47
N PRO A 137 41.59 -27.18 26.77
CA PRO A 137 41.76 -28.60 26.52
C PRO A 137 42.36 -29.35 27.73
N SER A 138 41.95 -30.58 27.93
CA SER A 138 42.48 -31.40 29.02
C SER A 138 42.30 -32.91 28.80
N GLY A 139 43.22 -33.72 29.33
CA GLY A 139 43.11 -35.17 29.53
C GLY A 139 43.55 -36.04 28.35
N GLY A 140 43.81 -35.51 27.18
CA GLY A 140 44.22 -36.27 25.99
C GLY A 140 45.68 -36.62 25.95
N THR A 141 46.00 -37.64 25.16
CA THR A 141 47.37 -38.16 24.93
C THR A 141 47.75 -38.25 23.44
N GLY A 142 46.81 -37.96 22.55
CA GLY A 142 46.97 -38.06 21.09
C GLY A 142 47.84 -37.01 20.45
N ALA A 143 47.73 -36.88 19.15
CA ALA A 143 48.48 -35.89 18.36
C ALA A 143 48.08 -34.45 18.80
N THR A 144 49.05 -33.54 18.70
CA THR A 144 48.86 -32.11 18.97
C THR A 144 48.07 -31.45 17.83
N VAL A 145 47.00 -30.76 18.16
CA VAL A 145 46.17 -30.02 17.21
C VAL A 145 45.88 -28.62 17.76
N SER A 146 45.56 -27.70 16.86
CA SER A 146 45.11 -26.36 17.21
C SER A 146 43.67 -26.15 16.77
N ARG A 147 42.82 -25.65 17.67
CA ARG A 147 41.39 -25.41 17.40
C ARG A 147 40.97 -24.01 17.84
N ALA A 148 40.05 -23.42 17.08
CA ALA A 148 39.32 -22.24 17.48
C ALA A 148 37.80 -22.56 17.41
N TYR A 149 37.02 -21.89 18.24
CA TYR A 149 35.57 -22.11 18.36
C TYR A 149 34.81 -20.79 18.18
N CYS A 150 33.59 -20.89 17.66
CA CYS A 150 32.59 -19.85 17.69
C CYS A 150 31.22 -20.46 17.97
N GLU A 151 30.27 -19.62 18.33
CA GLU A 151 28.88 -20.03 18.56
C GLU A 151 27.93 -19.12 17.80
N THR A 152 26.75 -19.63 17.44
CA THR A 152 25.64 -18.88 16.84
C THR A 152 24.38 -19.03 17.70
N PHE A 153 23.45 -18.08 17.61
CA PHE A 153 22.14 -18.25 18.17
C PHE A 153 21.17 -18.77 17.11
N VAL A 154 20.23 -19.63 17.53
CA VAL A 154 19.20 -20.19 16.67
C VAL A 154 17.85 -20.03 17.36
N THR A 155 16.88 -19.39 16.69
CA THR A 155 15.52 -19.24 17.21
C THR A 155 14.75 -20.56 17.14
N SER A 156 13.62 -20.64 17.86
CA SER A 156 12.71 -21.80 17.78
C SER A 156 12.11 -22.00 16.37
N TRP A 157 12.27 -21.03 15.48
CA TRP A 157 11.85 -21.12 14.07
C TRP A 157 12.97 -21.63 13.15
N GLY A 158 14.11 -22.01 13.72
CA GLY A 158 15.28 -22.49 12.97
C GLY A 158 16.08 -21.39 12.28
N GLU A 159 15.89 -20.14 12.66
CA GLU A 159 16.63 -19.00 12.13
C GLU A 159 17.96 -18.87 12.88
N GLU A 160 19.06 -19.00 12.15
CA GLU A 160 20.42 -18.91 12.68
C GLU A 160 21.02 -17.53 12.37
N GLY A 161 21.65 -16.90 13.37
CA GLY A 161 22.34 -15.63 13.22
C GLY A 161 23.83 -15.78 12.90
N ALA A 162 24.48 -14.65 12.67
CA ALA A 162 25.94 -14.61 12.47
C ALA A 162 26.68 -15.13 13.72
N PRO A 163 27.93 -15.67 13.55
CA PRO A 163 28.71 -16.21 14.63
C PRO A 163 29.26 -15.15 15.60
N SER A 164 29.57 -15.58 16.81
CA SER A 164 30.38 -14.82 17.76
C SER A 164 31.77 -14.53 17.20
N PRO A 165 32.50 -13.59 17.79
CA PRO A 165 33.94 -13.56 17.61
C PRO A 165 34.55 -14.93 17.89
N ALA A 166 35.57 -15.31 17.12
CA ALA A 166 36.26 -16.57 17.30
C ALA A 166 37.05 -16.58 18.62
N SER A 167 37.09 -17.75 19.28
CA SER A 167 38.03 -17.93 20.39
C SER A 167 39.49 -17.76 19.90
N SER A 168 40.38 -17.49 20.85
CA SER A 168 41.81 -17.62 20.55
C SER A 168 42.09 -19.06 20.08
N VAL A 169 43.02 -19.18 19.11
CA VAL A 169 43.51 -20.50 18.69
C VAL A 169 44.20 -21.17 19.88
N THR A 170 43.66 -22.29 20.31
CA THR A 170 44.12 -23.03 21.45
C THR A 170 44.73 -24.33 20.99
N THR A 171 45.92 -24.68 21.51
CA THR A 171 46.64 -25.90 21.20
C THR A 171 46.40 -26.94 22.30
N GLY A 172 46.09 -28.15 21.90
CA GLY A 172 45.82 -29.31 22.79
C GLY A 172 46.04 -30.63 22.06
N LYS A 173 45.50 -31.70 22.63
CA LYS A 173 45.53 -33.02 22.01
C LYS A 173 44.24 -33.29 21.23
N ILE A 174 44.32 -34.10 20.19
CA ILE A 174 43.17 -34.43 19.36
C ILE A 174 42.05 -35.11 20.11
N ASP A 175 42.41 -35.88 21.17
CA ASP A 175 41.55 -36.64 22.07
C ASP A 175 41.28 -35.91 23.42
N ASP A 176 41.68 -34.66 23.57
CA ASP A 176 41.33 -33.84 24.72
C ASP A 176 39.79 -33.67 24.84
N THR A 177 39.36 -33.53 26.07
CA THR A 177 38.08 -32.85 26.33
C THR A 177 38.32 -31.34 26.21
N TRP A 178 37.71 -30.74 25.23
CA TRP A 178 37.80 -29.28 25.00
C TRP A 178 36.67 -28.57 25.71
N ALA A 179 36.95 -28.07 26.91
CA ALA A 179 35.96 -27.38 27.71
C ALA A 179 35.76 -25.97 27.23
N LEU A 180 34.54 -25.63 26.79
CA LEU A 180 34.10 -24.31 26.43
C LEU A 180 33.37 -23.67 27.59
N THR A 181 33.76 -22.44 27.95
CA THR A 181 33.12 -21.59 28.95
C THR A 181 32.85 -20.20 28.40
N ALA A 182 32.20 -19.35 29.17
CA ALA A 182 31.79 -17.99 28.74
C ALA A 182 30.89 -17.98 27.51
N LEU A 183 30.09 -19.03 27.28
CA LEU A 183 29.07 -19.05 26.26
C LEU A 183 28.02 -17.96 26.53
N ASN A 184 27.62 -17.24 25.48
CA ASN A 184 26.77 -16.05 25.60
C ASN A 184 25.35 -16.41 26.10
N ALA A 185 24.78 -15.59 26.97
CA ALA A 185 23.37 -15.70 27.34
C ALA A 185 22.47 -15.24 26.21
N ALA A 186 21.21 -15.63 26.23
CA ALA A 186 20.19 -15.14 25.29
C ALA A 186 20.14 -13.61 25.24
N PRO A 187 19.77 -13.02 24.10
CA PRO A 187 19.50 -11.59 24.03
C PRO A 187 18.45 -11.15 25.05
N ILE A 188 18.67 -9.98 25.67
CA ILE A 188 17.73 -9.43 26.65
C ILE A 188 16.66 -8.59 25.96
N ASN A 189 15.43 -8.70 26.44
CA ASN A 189 14.30 -7.90 25.94
C ASN A 189 13.84 -6.81 26.91
N THR A 190 14.36 -6.79 28.14
CA THR A 190 14.04 -5.81 29.18
C THR A 190 15.18 -5.68 30.16
N ALA A 191 15.33 -4.50 30.77
CA ALA A 191 16.22 -4.29 31.91
C ALA A 191 15.75 -3.10 32.76
N THR A 192 16.29 -3.00 33.98
CA THR A 192 15.97 -1.92 34.92
C THR A 192 16.74 -0.63 34.57
N ILE A 193 16.12 0.50 34.83
CA ILE A 193 16.73 1.83 34.74
C ILE A 193 17.18 2.27 36.14
N SER A 194 18.40 2.74 36.24
CA SER A 194 18.98 3.25 37.51
C SER A 194 19.29 4.74 37.50
N GLY A 195 19.19 5.40 36.33
CA GLY A 195 19.42 6.82 36.18
C GLY A 195 18.97 7.36 34.83
N ALA A 196 18.68 8.66 34.78
CA ALA A 196 18.44 9.37 33.54
C ALA A 196 18.86 10.84 33.70
N THR A 197 19.58 11.38 32.73
CA THR A 197 20.02 12.77 32.69
C THR A 197 19.65 13.43 31.37
N HIS A 198 19.03 14.61 31.45
CA HIS A 198 18.66 15.39 30.27
C HIS A 198 19.70 16.46 29.97
N SER A 199 20.09 16.60 28.72
CA SER A 199 20.93 17.68 28.20
C SER A 199 20.66 17.92 26.72
N ALA A 200 20.43 19.17 26.34
CA ALA A 200 20.31 19.61 24.94
C ALA A 200 19.32 18.78 24.07
N GLY A 201 18.15 18.45 24.63
CA GLY A 201 17.11 17.70 23.88
C GLY A 201 17.35 16.21 23.82
N VAL A 202 18.30 15.68 24.56
CA VAL A 202 18.63 14.25 24.63
C VAL A 202 18.60 13.80 26.09
N VAL A 203 18.04 12.63 26.35
CA VAL A 203 18.11 11.95 27.65
C VAL A 203 19.07 10.79 27.53
N ALA A 204 20.13 10.82 28.35
CA ALA A 204 21.01 9.68 28.57
C ALA A 204 20.45 8.81 29.70
N VAL A 205 20.12 7.56 29.38
CA VAL A 205 19.53 6.59 30.29
C VAL A 205 20.60 5.62 30.78
N THR A 206 20.72 5.46 32.12
CA THR A 206 21.55 4.45 32.76
C THR A 206 20.72 3.23 33.08
N THR A 207 21.15 2.06 32.63
CA THR A 207 20.44 0.79 32.77
C THR A 207 21.36 -0.33 33.24
N SER A 208 20.79 -1.42 33.70
CA SER A 208 21.59 -2.60 34.11
C SER A 208 22.26 -3.31 32.93
N SER A 209 21.77 -3.16 31.72
CA SER A 209 22.40 -3.68 30.49
C SER A 209 21.82 -3.06 29.23
N THR A 210 22.68 -2.85 28.24
CA THR A 210 22.33 -2.47 26.84
C THR A 210 22.71 -3.56 25.84
N LYS A 211 22.99 -4.78 26.30
CA LYS A 211 23.40 -5.88 25.43
C LYS A 211 22.39 -6.11 24.31
N TYR A 212 22.90 -6.22 23.07
CA TYR A 212 22.13 -6.40 21.83
C TYR A 212 21.20 -5.24 21.47
N MET A 213 21.30 -4.07 22.12
CA MET A 213 20.65 -2.84 21.67
C MET A 213 21.37 -2.27 20.44
N ARG A 214 20.61 -1.70 19.52
CA ARG A 214 21.12 -0.98 18.37
C ARG A 214 20.45 0.39 18.28
N ALA A 215 21.17 1.38 17.78
CA ALA A 215 20.55 2.66 17.41
C ALA A 215 19.47 2.43 16.35
N GLY A 216 18.35 3.13 16.44
CA GLY A 216 17.19 2.99 15.58
C GLY A 216 16.12 2.00 16.10
N GLU A 217 16.40 1.16 17.09
CA GLU A 217 15.40 0.30 17.72
C GLU A 217 14.45 1.08 18.63
N GLU A 218 13.21 0.61 18.75
CA GLU A 218 12.21 1.18 19.67
C GLU A 218 12.22 0.47 21.04
N VAL A 219 12.18 1.24 22.12
CA VAL A 219 11.99 0.76 23.49
C VAL A 219 10.78 1.42 24.13
N ALA A 220 10.01 0.66 24.90
CA ALA A 220 8.98 1.16 25.78
C ALA A 220 9.56 1.32 27.19
N ILE A 221 9.58 2.53 27.70
CA ILE A 221 10.05 2.87 29.07
C ILE A 221 8.83 3.04 29.95
N ALA A 222 8.88 2.47 31.16
CA ALA A 222 7.78 2.53 32.11
C ALA A 222 8.28 2.66 33.55
N SER A 223 7.42 3.18 34.42
CA SER A 223 7.63 3.29 35.87
C SER A 223 8.81 4.15 36.30
N VAL A 224 9.23 5.11 35.47
CA VAL A 224 10.19 6.15 35.83
C VAL A 224 9.50 7.19 36.71
N VAL A 225 10.11 7.53 37.82
CA VAL A 225 9.64 8.54 38.80
C VAL A 225 10.49 9.79 38.69
N GLY A 226 9.85 10.95 38.76
CA GLY A 226 10.47 12.26 38.61
C GLY A 226 10.53 12.74 37.16
N MET A 227 11.20 12.01 36.28
CA MET A 227 11.23 12.28 34.83
C MET A 227 10.14 11.47 34.12
N THR A 228 8.86 11.75 34.39
CA THR A 228 7.73 10.99 33.87
C THR A 228 7.53 11.14 32.37
N ASP A 229 8.04 12.21 31.74
CA ASP A 229 8.04 12.38 30.29
C ASP A 229 8.86 11.29 29.57
N LEU A 230 9.77 10.61 30.29
CA LEU A 230 10.53 9.49 29.75
C LEU A 230 9.69 8.20 29.68
N ASN A 231 8.54 8.11 30.36
CA ASN A 231 7.64 6.95 30.20
C ASN A 231 6.96 7.01 28.84
N GLY A 232 7.02 5.91 28.09
CA GLY A 232 6.46 5.82 26.74
C GLY A 232 7.40 5.09 25.78
N LYS A 233 7.10 5.18 24.48
CA LYS A 233 7.92 4.61 23.42
C LYS A 233 8.95 5.63 22.95
N HIS A 234 10.19 5.20 22.84
CA HIS A 234 11.30 6.02 22.37
C HIS A 234 12.18 5.23 21.40
N VAL A 235 12.71 5.94 20.39
CA VAL A 235 13.73 5.38 19.49
C VAL A 235 15.11 5.64 20.11
N ILE A 236 15.93 4.59 20.19
CA ILE A 236 17.32 4.68 20.63
C ILE A 236 18.12 5.46 19.59
N THR A 237 18.68 6.59 19.98
CA THR A 237 19.53 7.39 19.08
C THR A 237 20.99 6.93 19.10
N GLU A 238 21.46 6.43 20.23
CA GLU A 238 22.84 5.96 20.41
C GLU A 238 22.91 4.97 21.58
N VAL A 239 23.70 3.93 21.43
CA VAL A 239 24.12 3.04 22.52
C VAL A 239 25.57 3.44 22.86
N THR A 240 25.76 4.08 24.01
CA THR A 240 27.06 4.69 24.38
C THR A 240 28.03 3.66 24.95
N ASP A 241 27.52 2.74 25.75
CA ASP A 241 28.32 1.69 26.41
C ASP A 241 27.39 0.56 26.92
N PRO A 242 27.93 -0.53 27.55
CA PRO A 242 27.12 -1.64 28.03
C PRO A 242 26.00 -1.31 29.03
N THR A 243 25.95 -0.09 29.55
CA THR A 243 25.01 0.36 30.58
C THR A 243 24.32 1.68 30.27
N HIS A 244 24.63 2.31 29.14
CA HIS A 244 24.07 3.61 28.77
C HIS A 244 23.57 3.64 27.33
N PHE A 245 22.37 4.21 27.15
CA PHE A 245 21.84 4.54 25.84
C PHE A 245 21.17 5.93 25.86
N LYS A 246 20.94 6.51 24.69
CA LYS A 246 20.33 7.83 24.53
C LYS A 246 19.04 7.76 23.74
N VAL A 247 18.10 8.66 24.11
CA VAL A 247 16.86 8.89 23.37
C VAL A 247 16.67 10.39 23.15
N ALA A 248 16.06 10.77 22.04
CA ALA A 248 15.69 12.16 21.79
C ALA A 248 14.45 12.51 22.61
N LEU A 249 14.60 13.39 23.60
CA LEU A 249 13.52 13.86 24.45
C LEU A 249 13.91 15.21 25.08
N THR A 250 13.05 16.21 24.93
CA THR A 250 13.18 17.50 25.63
C THR A 250 12.26 17.48 26.83
N THR A 251 12.83 17.60 28.03
CA THR A 251 12.07 17.63 29.27
C THR A 251 12.74 18.60 30.28
N ALA A 252 11.95 19.21 31.13
CA ALA A 252 12.43 19.98 32.29
C ALA A 252 12.44 19.15 33.58
N GLN A 253 12.00 17.90 33.52
CA GLN A 253 11.87 17.01 34.67
C GLN A 253 13.23 16.38 35.04
N THR A 254 13.37 16.02 36.31
CA THR A 254 14.56 15.36 36.85
C THR A 254 14.22 13.94 37.29
N TYR A 255 15.06 12.97 36.88
CA TYR A 255 14.93 11.58 37.32
C TYR A 255 15.12 11.49 38.85
N THR A 256 14.21 10.73 39.48
CA THR A 256 14.28 10.48 40.93
C THR A 256 14.59 9.02 41.22
N SER A 257 13.87 8.10 40.61
CA SER A 257 14.07 6.65 40.82
C SER A 257 13.27 5.76 39.86
N GLY A 258 13.57 4.48 39.89
CA GLY A 258 12.76 3.44 39.23
C GLY A 258 12.86 3.43 37.73
N GLY A 259 12.00 2.63 37.13
CA GLY A 259 11.88 2.46 35.70
C GLY A 259 12.49 1.17 35.16
N SER A 260 11.94 0.77 34.06
CA SER A 260 12.45 -0.31 33.20
C SER A 260 12.22 0.04 31.74
N TRP A 261 13.03 -0.50 30.88
CA TRP A 261 12.78 -0.49 29.45
C TRP A 261 12.47 -1.90 28.96
N THR A 262 11.63 -2.00 27.94
CA THR A 262 11.31 -3.23 27.24
C THR A 262 11.37 -2.95 25.74
N ARG A 263 11.95 -3.85 24.94
CA ARG A 263 11.95 -3.73 23.49
C ARG A 263 10.52 -3.73 22.95
N VAL A 264 10.20 -2.85 22.04
CA VAL A 264 8.91 -2.88 21.34
C VAL A 264 8.84 -4.09 20.42
N ALA A 265 9.90 -4.33 19.62
CA ALA A 265 10.08 -5.59 18.92
C ALA A 265 11.11 -6.46 19.68
N ALA A 266 10.61 -7.44 20.40
CA ALA A 266 11.44 -8.34 21.18
C ALA A 266 12.25 -9.28 20.27
N HIS A 267 13.43 -9.74 20.74
CA HIS A 267 14.07 -10.91 20.14
C HIS A 267 13.28 -12.18 20.45
N ASN A 268 13.17 -13.09 19.47
CA ASN A 268 12.55 -14.40 19.66
C ASN A 268 13.49 -15.31 20.46
N THR A 269 13.44 -15.24 21.79
CA THR A 269 14.31 -15.99 22.70
C THR A 269 13.66 -17.23 23.29
N SER A 270 12.36 -17.42 23.10
CA SER A 270 11.63 -18.59 23.59
C SER A 270 12.04 -19.84 22.81
N GLY A 271 12.52 -20.87 23.52
CA GLY A 271 13.01 -22.10 22.88
C GLY A 271 14.30 -21.89 22.04
N MET A 272 15.01 -20.77 22.22
CA MET A 272 16.27 -20.52 21.54
C MET A 272 17.32 -21.55 21.90
N THR A 273 18.14 -21.94 20.94
CA THR A 273 19.32 -22.80 21.08
C THR A 273 20.57 -22.06 20.63
N ARG A 274 21.71 -22.65 20.82
CA ARG A 274 22.98 -22.22 20.22
C ARG A 274 23.63 -23.37 19.50
N ARG A 275 24.30 -23.10 18.39
CA ARG A 275 25.19 -24.02 17.69
C ARG A 275 26.63 -23.67 17.98
N ILE A 276 27.42 -24.70 18.21
CA ILE A 276 28.85 -24.58 18.45
C ILE A 276 29.56 -25.09 17.22
N TYR A 277 30.56 -24.33 16.78
CA TYR A 277 31.41 -24.66 15.65
C TYR A 277 32.88 -24.61 16.04
N ARG A 278 33.67 -25.49 15.48
CA ARG A 278 35.12 -25.50 15.66
C ARG A 278 35.86 -25.60 14.33
N THR A 279 37.09 -25.12 14.30
CA THR A 279 37.93 -25.20 13.12
C THR A 279 38.42 -26.64 12.88
N LEU A 280 38.32 -27.09 11.62
CA LEU A 280 39.02 -28.24 11.07
C LEU A 280 39.59 -27.81 9.70
N ASN A 281 40.94 -27.89 9.55
CA ASN A 281 41.60 -27.42 8.34
C ASN A 281 41.28 -25.97 7.94
N GLY A 282 41.15 -25.08 8.92
CA GLY A 282 40.86 -23.67 8.70
C GLY A 282 39.38 -23.31 8.47
N VAL A 283 38.47 -24.31 8.45
CA VAL A 283 37.02 -24.10 8.24
C VAL A 283 36.24 -24.46 9.50
N TYR A 284 35.28 -23.64 9.89
CA TYR A 284 34.39 -23.92 11.00
C TYR A 284 33.38 -25.00 10.65
N LYS A 285 33.35 -26.06 11.43
CA LYS A 285 32.48 -27.24 11.31
C LYS A 285 31.55 -27.34 12.50
N PHE A 286 30.31 -27.76 12.28
CA PHE A 286 29.31 -27.98 13.32
C PHE A 286 29.75 -29.06 14.30
N VAL A 287 29.63 -28.75 15.60
CA VAL A 287 29.97 -29.64 16.72
C VAL A 287 28.69 -30.10 17.40
N ALA A 288 27.86 -29.18 17.87
CA ALA A 288 26.68 -29.51 18.65
C ALA A 288 25.67 -28.33 18.64
N GLU A 289 24.41 -28.68 18.86
CA GLU A 289 23.36 -27.72 19.20
C GLU A 289 22.88 -27.96 20.61
N ILE A 290 22.88 -26.93 21.46
CA ILE A 290 22.55 -27.02 22.88
C ILE A 290 21.57 -25.92 23.30
N ALA A 291 20.83 -26.13 24.39
CA ALA A 291 19.91 -25.13 24.91
C ALA A 291 20.63 -23.83 25.28
N ILE A 292 20.00 -22.67 25.02
CA ILE A 292 20.59 -21.35 25.25
C ILE A 292 20.98 -21.09 26.72
N GLY A 293 20.28 -21.71 27.69
CA GLY A 293 20.58 -21.61 29.11
C GLY A 293 21.87 -22.33 29.54
N THR A 294 22.44 -23.19 28.68
CA THR A 294 23.69 -23.93 28.97
C THR A 294 24.87 -23.01 28.63
N THR A 295 25.62 -22.59 29.63
CA THR A 295 26.73 -21.63 29.52
C THR A 295 28.12 -22.26 29.39
N THR A 296 28.20 -23.60 29.43
CA THR A 296 29.44 -24.40 29.29
C THR A 296 29.17 -25.60 28.40
N TYR A 297 30.20 -26.08 27.69
CA TYR A 297 30.08 -27.28 26.86
C TYR A 297 31.42 -28.01 26.81
N ASN A 298 31.42 -29.31 26.86
CA ASN A 298 32.62 -30.16 26.73
C ASN A 298 32.61 -30.83 25.34
N ASP A 299 33.42 -30.34 24.42
CA ASP A 299 33.56 -30.96 23.12
C ASP A 299 34.50 -32.18 23.19
N THR A 300 33.92 -33.33 22.94
CA THR A 300 34.61 -34.63 22.80
C THR A 300 34.35 -35.25 21.42
N VAL A 301 33.75 -34.46 20.48
CA VAL A 301 33.40 -34.92 19.15
C VAL A 301 34.67 -35.17 18.34
N THR A 302 34.80 -36.31 17.72
CA THR A 302 35.95 -36.61 16.84
C THR A 302 35.86 -35.82 15.55
N ASP A 303 37.01 -35.59 14.89
CA ASP A 303 37.01 -34.80 13.63
C ASP A 303 36.19 -35.45 12.51
N ALA A 304 36.08 -36.80 12.53
CA ALA A 304 35.26 -37.55 11.57
C ALA A 304 33.74 -37.38 11.77
N ASN A 305 33.31 -36.98 12.96
CA ASN A 305 31.89 -36.81 13.34
C ASN A 305 31.43 -35.36 13.33
N LEU A 306 32.28 -34.45 12.87
CA LEU A 306 31.87 -33.05 12.67
C LEU A 306 30.84 -32.94 11.55
N GLY A 307 29.86 -32.08 11.76
CA GLY A 307 28.82 -31.78 10.79
C GLY A 307 29.26 -30.82 9.67
N GLU A 308 28.30 -30.13 9.10
CA GLU A 308 28.49 -29.23 7.97
C GLU A 308 29.31 -27.98 8.33
N THR A 309 29.82 -27.34 7.30
CA THR A 309 30.45 -26.03 7.44
C THR A 309 29.41 -25.00 7.88
N ILE A 310 29.81 -24.08 8.76
CA ILE A 310 28.95 -22.97 9.18
C ILE A 310 28.40 -22.22 7.96
N PRO A 311 27.08 -22.12 7.81
CA PRO A 311 26.47 -21.39 6.70
C PRO A 311 26.29 -19.90 6.99
N SER A 312 26.25 -19.53 8.27
CA SER A 312 25.76 -18.25 8.77
C SER A 312 26.87 -17.21 8.98
N THR A 313 28.01 -17.35 8.31
CA THR A 313 29.19 -16.48 8.53
C THR A 313 28.87 -15.01 8.41
N ASP A 314 28.00 -14.64 7.45
CA ASP A 314 27.64 -13.28 7.11
C ASP A 314 26.12 -12.99 7.28
N TRP A 315 25.44 -13.80 8.10
CA TRP A 315 24.00 -13.65 8.30
C TRP A 315 23.67 -12.57 9.35
N ASP A 316 24.05 -11.36 9.01
CA ASP A 316 23.77 -10.19 9.85
C ASP A 316 22.28 -9.87 9.92
N MET A 317 21.88 -9.13 10.94
CA MET A 317 20.54 -8.55 11.03
C MET A 317 20.37 -7.41 9.99
N PRO A 318 19.14 -7.15 9.52
CA PRO A 318 18.89 -5.99 8.66
C PRO A 318 19.22 -4.67 9.38
N PRO A 319 19.51 -3.58 8.63
CA PRO A 319 19.58 -2.23 9.18
C PRO A 319 18.29 -1.88 9.94
N THR A 320 18.40 -1.15 11.04
CA THR A 320 17.25 -0.76 11.86
C THR A 320 16.32 0.23 11.16
N ASP A 321 16.84 0.98 10.21
CA ASP A 321 16.13 1.96 9.37
C ASP A 321 15.70 1.41 8.00
N LEU A 322 15.78 0.07 7.81
CA LEU A 322 15.34 -0.58 6.57
C LEU A 322 13.86 -0.33 6.33
N VAL A 323 13.50 0.15 5.14
CA VAL A 323 12.13 0.39 4.69
C VAL A 323 11.92 -0.14 3.27
N GLY A 324 10.68 -0.14 2.78
CA GLY A 324 10.39 -0.52 1.40
C GLY A 324 10.59 -2.01 1.11
N LEU A 325 10.34 -2.88 2.09
CA LEU A 325 10.51 -4.33 1.94
C LEU A 325 9.65 -4.90 0.81
N ILE A 326 10.28 -5.63 -0.09
CA ILE A 326 9.62 -6.35 -1.19
C ILE A 326 10.31 -7.70 -1.41
N SER A 327 9.55 -8.69 -1.89
CA SER A 327 10.07 -10.00 -2.24
C SER A 327 10.58 -10.04 -3.69
N HIS A 328 11.65 -10.82 -3.93
CA HIS A 328 12.15 -11.12 -5.27
C HIS A 328 11.80 -12.57 -5.64
N PRO A 329 11.45 -12.87 -6.91
CA PRO A 329 11.09 -14.23 -7.34
C PRO A 329 12.16 -15.29 -7.11
N SER A 330 13.42 -14.89 -7.01
CA SER A 330 14.55 -15.81 -6.68
C SER A 330 14.67 -16.13 -5.19
N GLY A 331 13.69 -15.77 -4.35
CA GLY A 331 13.63 -16.19 -2.96
C GLY A 331 14.32 -15.29 -1.94
N PHE A 332 14.75 -14.09 -2.32
CA PHE A 332 15.31 -13.11 -1.39
C PHE A 332 14.43 -11.87 -1.24
N TYR A 333 14.66 -11.11 -0.19
CA TYR A 333 13.95 -9.86 0.08
C TYR A 333 14.88 -8.68 -0.18
N ILE A 334 14.27 -7.56 -0.56
CA ILE A 334 14.95 -6.32 -0.87
C ILE A 334 14.33 -5.22 -0.02
N GLY A 335 15.16 -4.33 0.50
CA GLY A 335 14.73 -3.13 1.20
C GLY A 335 15.76 -2.03 1.01
N VAL A 336 15.47 -0.85 1.49
CA VAL A 336 16.35 0.32 1.36
C VAL A 336 16.67 0.94 2.72
N SER A 337 17.91 1.38 2.89
CA SER A 337 18.40 2.14 4.03
C SER A 337 19.18 3.35 3.51
N GLY A 338 18.59 4.53 3.61
CA GLY A 338 19.18 5.75 3.10
C GLY A 338 19.43 5.72 1.58
N ASN A 339 20.67 5.53 1.16
CA ASN A 339 21.10 5.35 -0.23
C ASN A 339 21.66 3.96 -0.52
N GLU A 340 21.43 3.00 0.35
CA GLU A 340 21.82 1.60 0.18
C GLU A 340 20.59 0.73 -0.14
N ILE A 341 20.71 -0.11 -1.16
CA ILE A 341 19.82 -1.20 -1.46
C ILE A 341 20.35 -2.41 -0.69
N CYS A 342 19.56 -2.93 0.24
CA CYS A 342 19.91 -4.07 1.07
C CYS A 342 19.15 -5.30 0.59
N MET A 343 19.80 -6.46 0.57
CA MET A 343 19.21 -7.72 0.12
C MET A 343 19.47 -8.81 1.13
N SER A 344 18.49 -9.68 1.32
CA SER A 344 18.62 -10.84 2.20
C SER A 344 19.31 -11.99 1.48
N GLU A 345 19.82 -12.94 2.24
CA GLU A 345 20.20 -14.26 1.75
C GLU A 345 18.98 -14.98 1.16
N PRO A 346 19.09 -15.66 0.00
CA PRO A 346 17.99 -16.44 -0.57
C PRO A 346 17.42 -17.45 0.42
N TRP A 347 16.10 -17.46 0.56
CA TRP A 347 15.32 -18.30 1.47
C TRP A 347 15.65 -18.13 2.97
N LYS A 348 16.40 -17.06 3.32
CA LYS A 348 16.77 -16.69 4.69
C LYS A 348 16.37 -15.22 4.96
N PRO A 349 15.09 -14.95 5.21
CA PRO A 349 14.59 -13.58 5.38
C PRO A 349 15.18 -12.85 6.60
N HIS A 350 15.76 -13.60 7.55
CA HIS A 350 16.41 -13.09 8.75
C HIS A 350 17.89 -12.70 8.55
N ALA A 351 18.49 -13.06 7.41
CA ALA A 351 19.92 -12.89 7.13
C ALA A 351 20.14 -11.81 6.05
N TRP A 352 20.89 -10.76 6.39
CA TRP A 352 21.10 -9.58 5.52
C TRP A 352 22.61 -9.25 5.39
N PRO A 353 23.37 -10.04 4.61
CA PRO A 353 24.81 -9.84 4.45
C PRO A 353 25.16 -8.42 4.02
N VAL A 354 26.13 -7.81 4.70
CA VAL A 354 26.62 -6.47 4.33
C VAL A 354 27.22 -6.47 2.90
N ALA A 355 27.79 -7.60 2.49
CA ALA A 355 28.36 -7.75 1.14
C ALA A 355 27.32 -7.64 0.02
N TYR A 356 26.04 -7.87 0.29
CA TYR A 356 24.96 -7.76 -0.70
C TYR A 356 24.41 -6.33 -0.87
N ARG A 357 24.91 -5.38 -0.10
CA ARG A 357 24.48 -3.99 -0.20
C ARG A 357 25.02 -3.31 -1.44
N GLN A 358 24.14 -2.57 -2.13
CA GLN A 358 24.50 -1.76 -3.30
C GLN A 358 24.22 -0.29 -2.98
N THR A 359 25.24 0.57 -3.12
CA THR A 359 25.11 2.01 -2.83
C THR A 359 24.82 2.78 -4.12
N VAL A 360 23.83 3.68 -4.05
CA VAL A 360 23.45 4.58 -5.16
C VAL A 360 23.77 6.03 -4.80
N LYS A 361 23.80 6.91 -5.82
CA LYS A 361 24.18 8.31 -5.65
C LYS A 361 23.17 9.13 -4.85
N PHE A 362 21.87 8.87 -5.07
CA PHE A 362 20.77 9.62 -4.48
C PHE A 362 20.05 8.78 -3.44
N ARG A 363 19.41 9.43 -2.48
CA ARG A 363 18.57 8.74 -1.51
C ARG A 363 17.48 7.93 -2.23
N LEU A 364 17.25 6.72 -1.75
CA LEU A 364 16.22 5.83 -2.25
C LEU A 364 14.85 6.24 -1.70
N SER A 365 13.87 6.32 -2.59
CA SER A 365 12.46 6.47 -2.22
C SER A 365 11.82 5.10 -1.98
N GLY A 366 12.20 4.09 -2.77
CA GLY A 366 11.72 2.72 -2.65
C GLY A 366 12.26 1.86 -3.79
N VAL A 367 11.83 0.61 -3.82
CA VAL A 367 12.18 -0.36 -4.87
C VAL A 367 10.93 -1.02 -5.42
N GLY A 368 10.98 -1.41 -6.70
CA GLY A 368 9.99 -2.26 -7.36
C GLY A 368 10.68 -3.44 -8.03
N VAL A 369 9.97 -4.53 -8.21
CA VAL A 369 10.48 -5.74 -8.87
C VAL A 369 9.55 -6.11 -10.01
N TYR A 370 10.09 -6.33 -11.19
CA TYR A 370 9.36 -6.94 -12.32
C TYR A 370 10.20 -8.04 -12.97
N GLY A 371 9.61 -9.20 -13.17
CA GLY A 371 10.39 -10.38 -13.58
C GLY A 371 11.55 -10.64 -12.62
N SER A 372 12.78 -10.65 -13.12
CA SER A 372 14.02 -10.77 -12.32
C SER A 372 14.78 -9.45 -12.18
N SER A 373 14.19 -8.33 -12.58
CA SER A 373 14.82 -7.02 -12.52
C SER A 373 14.28 -6.22 -11.35
N ILE A 374 15.14 -5.48 -10.69
CA ILE A 374 14.83 -4.58 -9.58
C ILE A 374 14.97 -3.14 -10.10
N VAL A 375 13.97 -2.32 -9.86
CA VAL A 375 14.05 -0.87 -10.13
C VAL A 375 14.23 -0.15 -8.80
N ALA A 376 15.37 0.51 -8.64
CA ALA A 376 15.65 1.36 -7.50
C ALA A 376 15.22 2.79 -7.81
N CYS A 377 14.10 3.19 -7.23
CA CYS A 377 13.51 4.51 -7.38
C CYS A 377 14.17 5.47 -6.39
N THR A 378 14.82 6.52 -6.89
CA THR A 378 15.57 7.48 -6.08
C THR A 378 14.96 8.88 -6.11
N THR A 379 15.46 9.76 -5.27
CA THR A 379 15.16 11.21 -5.31
C THR A 379 15.88 11.94 -6.47
N GLY A 380 16.50 11.21 -7.37
CA GLY A 380 17.17 11.71 -8.58
C GLY A 380 16.98 10.76 -9.75
N THR A 381 18.08 10.20 -10.25
CA THR A 381 18.04 9.23 -11.36
C THR A 381 17.80 7.83 -10.83
N PRO A 382 16.82 7.08 -11.35
CA PRO A 382 16.60 5.68 -10.98
C PRO A 382 17.68 4.75 -11.52
N TYR A 383 17.77 3.55 -10.92
CA TYR A 383 18.68 2.49 -11.33
C TYR A 383 17.90 1.21 -11.62
N ILE A 384 18.45 0.39 -12.53
CA ILE A 384 17.97 -0.96 -12.81
C ILE A 384 19.04 -1.95 -12.34
N LEU A 385 18.63 -2.92 -11.56
CA LEU A 385 19.50 -4.00 -11.10
C LEU A 385 19.00 -5.31 -11.70
N ASN A 386 19.92 -6.07 -12.27
CA ASN A 386 19.63 -7.34 -12.93
C ASN A 386 20.46 -8.46 -12.32
N GLY A 387 19.81 -9.56 -11.97
CA GLY A 387 20.47 -10.75 -11.42
C GLY A 387 19.48 -11.64 -10.69
N SER A 388 19.84 -12.90 -10.52
CA SER A 388 19.03 -13.90 -9.82
C SER A 388 19.56 -14.24 -8.42
N HIS A 389 20.74 -13.73 -8.04
CA HIS A 389 21.33 -13.92 -6.73
C HIS A 389 21.98 -12.62 -6.25
N PRO A 390 21.83 -12.25 -4.97
CA PRO A 390 22.30 -10.96 -4.43
C PRO A 390 23.79 -10.67 -4.64
N ASP A 391 24.67 -11.69 -4.62
CA ASP A 391 26.12 -11.53 -4.82
C ASP A 391 26.53 -11.24 -6.27
N SER A 392 25.64 -11.50 -7.24
CA SER A 392 25.92 -11.39 -8.68
C SER A 392 25.04 -10.35 -9.39
N ILE A 393 24.39 -9.47 -8.63
CA ILE A 393 23.56 -8.40 -9.18
C ILE A 393 24.43 -7.32 -9.84
N SER A 394 24.12 -7.04 -11.11
CA SER A 394 24.66 -5.89 -11.84
C SER A 394 23.71 -4.69 -11.72
N MET A 395 24.25 -3.49 -11.55
CA MET A 395 23.49 -2.26 -11.41
C MET A 395 23.82 -1.28 -12.53
N GLU A 396 22.81 -0.73 -13.16
CA GLU A 396 22.90 0.25 -14.24
C GLU A 396 22.04 1.47 -13.93
N GLN A 397 22.57 2.66 -14.16
CA GLN A 397 21.84 3.92 -14.03
C GLN A 397 21.02 4.17 -15.30
N THR A 398 19.76 4.58 -15.15
CA THR A 398 18.93 4.96 -16.30
C THR A 398 19.34 6.31 -16.88
N GLU A 399 18.96 6.57 -18.14
CA GLU A 399 19.27 7.85 -18.80
C GLU A 399 18.33 8.99 -18.36
N ILE A 400 17.13 8.68 -17.81
CA ILE A 400 16.19 9.69 -17.41
C ILE A 400 16.45 10.20 -15.99
N ILE A 401 16.23 11.52 -15.81
CA ILE A 401 16.34 12.19 -14.51
C ILE A 401 14.93 12.48 -14.02
N GLU A 402 14.25 11.45 -13.51
CA GLU A 402 12.87 11.54 -13.02
C GLU A 402 12.81 10.97 -11.61
N PRO A 403 12.85 11.84 -10.58
CA PRO A 403 12.83 11.40 -9.18
C PRO A 403 11.49 10.76 -8.81
N CYS A 404 11.52 9.73 -8.00
CA CYS A 404 10.33 9.16 -7.38
C CYS A 404 9.91 10.02 -6.18
N VAL A 405 8.73 10.64 -6.26
CA VAL A 405 8.22 11.56 -5.22
C VAL A 405 7.32 10.88 -4.19
N SER A 406 6.82 9.68 -4.49
CA SER A 406 6.03 8.89 -3.55
C SER A 406 6.42 7.42 -3.62
N LYS A 407 6.90 6.86 -2.50
CA LYS A 407 7.18 5.42 -2.38
C LYS A 407 5.92 4.58 -2.66
N ARG A 408 4.77 5.04 -2.20
CA ARG A 408 3.48 4.34 -2.34
C ARG A 408 2.92 4.37 -3.75
N SER A 409 3.52 5.16 -4.64
CA SER A 409 3.16 5.19 -6.07
C SER A 409 3.90 4.16 -6.91
N ILE A 410 4.88 3.44 -6.33
CA ILE A 410 5.66 2.42 -7.02
C ILE A 410 4.78 1.18 -7.19
N VAL A 411 4.55 0.78 -8.45
CA VAL A 411 3.68 -0.37 -8.77
C VAL A 411 4.27 -1.19 -9.92
N ASP A 412 4.20 -2.51 -9.78
CA ASP A 412 4.49 -3.46 -10.86
C ASP A 412 3.26 -3.58 -11.78
N VAL A 413 3.44 -3.30 -13.06
CA VAL A 413 2.41 -3.42 -14.11
C VAL A 413 2.62 -4.66 -14.98
N GLY A 414 3.46 -5.60 -14.54
CA GLY A 414 3.80 -6.83 -15.22
C GLY A 414 4.86 -6.67 -16.33
N ALA A 415 4.82 -5.58 -17.08
CA ALA A 415 5.79 -5.26 -18.12
C ALA A 415 6.94 -4.38 -17.62
N GLY A 416 6.88 -3.88 -16.40
CA GLY A 416 7.83 -2.96 -15.80
C GLY A 416 7.27 -2.30 -14.55
N ILE A 417 8.00 -1.36 -14.00
CA ILE A 417 7.63 -0.59 -12.81
C ILE A 417 7.16 0.80 -13.23
N MET A 418 6.07 1.25 -12.61
CA MET A 418 5.61 2.64 -12.72
C MET A 418 5.68 3.34 -11.37
N TYR A 419 5.93 4.66 -11.39
CA TYR A 419 5.93 5.49 -10.18
C TYR A 419 5.65 6.97 -10.51
N ALA A 420 5.21 7.75 -9.52
CA ALA A 420 4.97 9.18 -9.66
C ALA A 420 6.29 9.97 -9.58
N SER A 421 6.52 10.85 -10.56
CA SER A 421 7.57 11.87 -10.55
C SER A 421 6.97 13.28 -10.52
N HIS A 422 7.82 14.32 -10.53
CA HIS A 422 7.35 15.70 -10.62
C HIS A 422 6.69 16.03 -11.97
N ASP A 423 7.12 15.37 -13.05
CA ASP A 423 6.73 15.70 -14.43
C ASP A 423 5.65 14.77 -15.01
N GLY A 424 5.29 13.72 -14.30
CA GLY A 424 4.29 12.75 -14.72
C GLY A 424 4.44 11.40 -14.05
N TYR A 425 3.77 10.41 -14.62
CA TYR A 425 3.86 9.02 -14.20
C TYR A 425 4.90 8.31 -15.06
N VAL A 426 5.97 7.84 -14.44
CA VAL A 426 7.15 7.26 -15.10
C VAL A 426 6.96 5.77 -15.27
N PHE A 427 7.35 5.23 -16.41
CA PHE A 427 7.44 3.80 -16.68
C PHE A 427 8.90 3.40 -16.90
N ILE A 428 9.35 2.34 -16.25
CA ILE A 428 10.66 1.69 -16.44
C ILE A 428 10.44 0.22 -16.74
N GLY A 429 10.92 -0.24 -17.88
CA GLY A 429 10.80 -1.61 -18.32
C GLY A 429 11.92 -2.02 -19.28
N PRO A 430 11.84 -3.20 -19.93
CA PRO A 430 12.89 -3.71 -20.82
C PRO A 430 13.22 -2.80 -22.01
N GLY A 431 12.29 -1.94 -22.42
CA GLY A 431 12.45 -0.95 -23.49
C GLY A 431 13.07 0.37 -23.05
N GLY A 432 13.52 0.48 -21.80
CA GLY A 432 14.06 1.71 -21.21
C GLY A 432 13.09 2.42 -20.28
N ALA A 433 13.31 3.70 -20.06
CA ALA A 433 12.55 4.51 -19.14
C ALA A 433 11.93 5.72 -19.85
N ASN A 434 10.66 6.01 -19.56
CA ASN A 434 9.95 7.18 -20.10
C ASN A 434 8.89 7.71 -19.14
N VAL A 435 8.41 8.94 -19.38
CA VAL A 435 7.23 9.48 -18.68
C VAL A 435 5.98 9.12 -19.50
N ALA A 436 5.24 8.11 -19.03
CA ALA A 436 4.11 7.54 -19.75
C ALA A 436 2.96 8.55 -20.00
N THR A 437 2.78 9.52 -19.11
CA THR A 437 1.73 10.55 -19.22
C THR A 437 2.18 11.81 -19.93
N ARG A 438 3.41 11.87 -20.48
CA ARG A 438 4.01 13.07 -21.07
C ARG A 438 3.17 13.67 -22.21
N ASP A 439 2.58 12.83 -23.04
CA ASP A 439 1.79 13.27 -24.19
C ASP A 439 0.35 13.65 -23.83
N LEU A 440 -0.11 13.28 -22.64
CA LEU A 440 -1.46 13.55 -22.15
C LEU A 440 -1.52 14.79 -21.26
N LEU A 441 -0.59 14.92 -20.32
CA LEU A 441 -0.60 15.92 -19.27
C LEU A 441 0.59 16.86 -19.38
N THR A 442 0.37 18.13 -19.11
CA THR A 442 1.47 19.06 -18.78
C THR A 442 1.89 18.84 -17.33
N ARG A 443 3.11 19.27 -16.97
CA ARG A 443 3.55 19.26 -15.57
C ARG A 443 2.53 19.92 -14.62
N ARG A 444 1.94 21.06 -15.05
CA ARG A 444 0.93 21.77 -14.26
C ARG A 444 -0.31 20.90 -14.00
N ASN A 445 -0.84 20.25 -15.05
CA ASN A 445 -2.00 19.36 -14.90
C ASN A 445 -1.69 18.14 -14.00
N TRP A 446 -0.46 17.61 -14.12
CA TRP A 446 -0.02 16.50 -13.25
C TRP A 446 0.06 16.90 -11.78
N GLN A 447 0.56 18.12 -11.49
CA GLN A 447 0.66 18.62 -10.11
C GLN A 447 -0.72 18.82 -9.44
N GLU A 448 -1.80 18.92 -10.21
CA GLU A 448 -3.18 18.98 -9.68
C GLU A 448 -3.59 17.68 -8.98
N PHE A 449 -2.90 16.56 -9.24
CA PHE A 449 -3.09 15.27 -8.55
C PHE A 449 -2.24 15.10 -7.28
N SER A 450 -1.43 16.09 -6.91
CA SER A 450 -0.53 16.03 -5.73
C SER A 450 0.32 14.76 -5.69
N PRO A 451 1.24 14.57 -6.65
CA PRO A 451 1.95 13.30 -6.89
C PRO A 451 2.72 12.76 -5.67
N GLU A 452 3.09 13.61 -4.71
CA GLU A 452 3.74 13.21 -3.46
C GLU A 452 2.82 12.45 -2.51
N THR A 453 1.50 12.60 -2.65
CA THR A 453 0.50 11.97 -1.77
C THR A 453 -0.12 10.72 -2.39
N LEU A 454 0.19 10.44 -3.65
CA LEU A 454 -0.37 9.33 -4.39
C LEU A 454 0.09 7.98 -3.84
N HIS A 455 -0.84 7.08 -3.74
CA HIS A 455 -0.61 5.65 -3.63
C HIS A 455 -1.32 4.94 -4.78
N CYS A 456 -0.63 4.02 -5.40
CA CYS A 456 -1.08 3.39 -6.64
C CYS A 456 -1.19 1.89 -6.48
N SER A 457 -2.14 1.32 -7.22
CA SER A 457 -2.35 -0.12 -7.32
C SER A 457 -2.56 -0.51 -8.78
N TYR A 458 -2.08 -1.69 -9.18
CA TYR A 458 -2.35 -2.25 -10.49
C TYR A 458 -3.52 -3.22 -10.37
N TYR A 459 -4.62 -2.91 -11.02
CA TYR A 459 -5.86 -3.67 -10.93
C TYR A 459 -6.59 -3.68 -12.27
N ASP A 460 -7.06 -4.83 -12.72
CA ASP A 460 -7.80 -5.02 -13.98
C ASP A 460 -7.07 -4.44 -15.22
N GLY A 461 -5.73 -4.57 -15.24
CA GLY A 461 -4.90 -4.06 -16.34
C GLY A 461 -4.62 -2.55 -16.32
N MET A 462 -5.07 -1.85 -15.29
CA MET A 462 -4.94 -0.41 -15.15
C MET A 462 -4.20 -0.03 -13.86
N VAL A 463 -3.57 1.12 -13.88
CA VAL A 463 -3.05 1.75 -12.67
C VAL A 463 -4.14 2.66 -12.09
N ILE A 464 -4.50 2.38 -10.85
CA ILE A 464 -5.40 3.23 -10.04
C ILE A 464 -4.54 3.97 -9.04
N GLY A 465 -4.42 5.29 -9.21
CA GLY A 465 -3.71 6.17 -8.30
C GLY A 465 -4.71 6.97 -7.48
N LEU A 466 -4.62 6.88 -6.14
CA LEU A 466 -5.51 7.58 -5.21
C LEU A 466 -4.68 8.49 -4.29
N SER A 467 -5.25 9.61 -3.89
CA SER A 467 -4.66 10.50 -2.89
C SER A 467 -5.30 10.28 -1.53
N SER A 468 -4.51 10.38 -0.47
CA SER A 468 -4.98 10.39 0.91
C SER A 468 -5.47 11.75 1.38
N VAL A 469 -5.22 12.79 0.61
CA VAL A 469 -5.57 14.18 0.96
C VAL A 469 -6.63 14.68 0.00
N ALA A 470 -7.73 15.20 0.56
CA ALA A 470 -8.69 15.95 -0.24
C ALA A 470 -8.00 17.20 -0.79
N ASN A 471 -7.68 17.17 -2.08
CA ASN A 471 -7.10 18.33 -2.75
C ASN A 471 -8.19 19.39 -2.96
N THR A 472 -7.84 20.65 -2.84
CA THR A 472 -8.72 21.78 -3.21
C THR A 472 -8.93 21.86 -4.72
N SER A 473 -8.12 21.18 -5.53
CA SER A 473 -8.31 20.93 -6.94
C SER A 473 -9.18 19.67 -7.16
N MET A 474 -9.99 19.68 -8.17
CA MET A 474 -11.14 18.79 -8.46
C MET A 474 -10.91 17.26 -8.37
N TYR A 475 -9.66 16.76 -8.29
CA TYR A 475 -9.39 15.33 -8.46
C TYR A 475 -8.69 14.73 -7.23
N SER A 476 -9.21 13.59 -6.79
CA SER A 476 -8.66 12.83 -5.66
C SER A 476 -7.83 11.62 -6.12
N GLY A 477 -7.82 11.33 -7.41
CA GLY A 477 -7.09 10.23 -8.00
C GLY A 477 -7.25 10.15 -9.51
N PHE A 478 -6.74 9.07 -10.08
CA PHE A 478 -6.85 8.79 -11.51
C PHE A 478 -6.86 7.29 -11.81
N VAL A 479 -7.37 6.95 -12.98
CA VAL A 479 -7.15 5.66 -13.64
C VAL A 479 -6.31 5.89 -14.88
N PHE A 480 -5.27 5.10 -15.05
CA PHE A 480 -4.41 5.10 -16.23
C PHE A 480 -4.32 3.70 -16.81
N ASP A 481 -4.84 3.51 -18.00
CA ASP A 481 -4.67 2.29 -18.77
C ASP A 481 -3.33 2.37 -19.52
N SER A 482 -2.37 1.58 -19.11
CA SER A 482 -1.03 1.55 -19.69
C SER A 482 -0.98 1.01 -21.13
N LYS A 483 -2.03 0.31 -21.58
CA LYS A 483 -2.11 -0.28 -22.93
C LYS A 483 -2.72 0.69 -23.94
N SER A 484 -3.85 1.28 -23.60
CA SER A 484 -4.55 2.24 -24.48
C SER A 484 -4.04 3.68 -24.32
N GLY A 485 -3.35 3.99 -23.23
CA GLY A 485 -2.96 5.33 -22.84
C GLY A 485 -4.13 6.19 -22.35
N ALA A 486 -5.29 5.63 -22.07
CA ALA A 486 -6.43 6.36 -21.55
C ALA A 486 -6.18 6.81 -20.11
N PHE A 487 -6.42 8.09 -19.83
CA PHE A 487 -6.27 8.71 -18.53
C PHE A 487 -7.61 9.32 -18.10
N SER A 488 -8.13 8.90 -16.95
CA SER A 488 -9.41 9.36 -16.41
C SER A 488 -9.26 9.78 -14.95
N PRO A 489 -9.58 11.02 -14.58
CA PRO A 489 -9.62 11.46 -13.19
C PRO A 489 -10.65 10.70 -12.37
N LEU A 490 -10.37 10.52 -11.06
CA LEU A 490 -11.26 9.92 -10.08
C LEU A 490 -11.55 10.89 -8.94
N SER A 491 -12.75 10.80 -8.38
CA SER A 491 -13.17 11.56 -7.19
C SER A 491 -13.09 10.75 -5.89
N VAL A 492 -12.65 9.49 -5.94
CA VAL A 492 -12.56 8.60 -4.77
C VAL A 492 -11.30 8.92 -3.97
N LEU A 493 -11.47 9.15 -2.67
CA LEU A 493 -10.40 9.30 -1.69
C LEU A 493 -10.15 7.98 -0.97
N ALA A 494 -8.88 7.65 -0.77
CA ALA A 494 -8.50 6.54 0.07
C ALA A 494 -7.18 6.83 0.78
N THR A 495 -7.01 6.33 1.99
CA THR A 495 -5.77 6.47 2.77
C THR A 495 -4.84 5.28 2.59
N ALA A 496 -5.38 4.11 2.26
CA ALA A 496 -4.63 2.89 1.99
C ALA A 496 -5.27 2.10 0.84
N THR A 497 -4.45 1.34 0.10
CA THR A 497 -4.90 0.37 -0.91
C THR A 497 -4.13 -0.93 -0.78
N TYR A 498 -4.77 -2.04 -1.16
CA TYR A 498 -4.17 -3.37 -1.19
C TYR A 498 -4.84 -4.20 -2.27
N VAL A 499 -4.05 -4.77 -3.17
CA VAL A 499 -4.53 -5.78 -4.13
C VAL A 499 -4.22 -7.14 -3.55
N ASP A 500 -5.25 -7.93 -3.33
CA ASP A 500 -5.08 -9.27 -2.79
C ASP A 500 -4.66 -10.25 -3.90
N PRO A 501 -3.51 -10.92 -3.77
CA PRO A 501 -3.06 -11.86 -4.77
C PRO A 501 -3.90 -13.15 -4.84
N GLU A 502 -4.70 -13.47 -3.83
CA GLU A 502 -5.53 -14.68 -3.81
C GLU A 502 -6.84 -14.52 -4.58
N ASP A 503 -7.56 -13.42 -4.36
CA ASP A 503 -8.86 -13.16 -5.00
C ASP A 503 -8.78 -12.16 -6.16
N GLY A 504 -7.64 -11.47 -6.30
CA GLY A 504 -7.41 -10.46 -7.33
C GLY A 504 -8.16 -9.15 -7.10
N ASN A 505 -8.85 -8.98 -5.97
CA ASN A 505 -9.64 -7.79 -5.68
C ASN A 505 -8.79 -6.66 -5.11
N LEU A 506 -9.20 -5.43 -5.40
CA LEU A 506 -8.62 -4.23 -4.83
C LEU A 506 -9.43 -3.82 -3.58
N TYR A 507 -8.74 -3.69 -2.48
CA TYR A 507 -9.27 -3.18 -1.21
C TYR A 507 -8.69 -1.80 -0.92
N LEU A 508 -9.47 -0.96 -0.26
CA LEU A 508 -9.06 0.39 0.11
C LEU A 508 -9.65 0.81 1.46
N VAL A 509 -9.01 1.78 2.10
CA VAL A 509 -9.56 2.43 3.30
C VAL A 509 -10.01 3.83 2.91
N SER A 510 -11.30 4.09 3.05
CA SER A 510 -11.93 5.38 2.81
C SER A 510 -12.81 5.72 3.99
N ASP A 511 -12.69 6.95 4.51
CA ASP A 511 -13.43 7.43 5.69
C ASP A 511 -13.23 6.53 6.93
N GLY A 512 -12.04 5.94 7.09
CA GLY A 512 -11.71 5.02 8.17
C GLY A 512 -12.36 3.63 8.05
N VAL A 513 -13.02 3.32 6.94
CA VAL A 513 -13.70 2.05 6.68
C VAL A 513 -12.97 1.27 5.59
N LEU A 514 -12.74 -0.02 5.83
CA LEU A 514 -12.25 -0.95 4.82
C LEU A 514 -13.35 -1.24 3.81
N LYS A 515 -13.06 -1.05 2.53
CA LYS A 515 -14.00 -1.25 1.43
C LYS A 515 -13.33 -2.07 0.32
N GLU A 516 -14.11 -2.84 -0.40
CA GLU A 516 -13.73 -3.51 -1.64
C GLU A 516 -14.09 -2.62 -2.83
N TRP A 517 -13.15 -2.42 -3.76
CA TRP A 517 -13.33 -1.57 -4.93
C TRP A 517 -14.35 -2.17 -5.90
N GLY A 518 -15.31 -1.34 -6.34
CA GLY A 518 -16.25 -1.74 -7.38
C GLY A 518 -17.22 -2.85 -6.98
N ALA A 519 -17.40 -3.13 -5.69
CA ALA A 519 -18.17 -4.26 -5.20
C ALA A 519 -19.62 -3.93 -4.79
N ASP A 520 -20.02 -2.66 -4.79
CA ASP A 520 -21.41 -2.31 -4.46
C ASP A 520 -22.36 -2.70 -5.60
N PRO A 521 -23.22 -3.71 -5.41
CA PRO A 521 -24.13 -4.18 -6.47
C PRO A 521 -25.27 -3.20 -6.75
N SER A 522 -25.48 -2.22 -5.86
CA SER A 522 -26.65 -1.34 -5.89
C SER A 522 -26.33 0.10 -6.28
N SER A 523 -25.05 0.51 -6.25
CA SER A 523 -24.66 1.91 -6.43
C SER A 523 -23.44 2.06 -7.34
N ASN A 524 -23.57 2.93 -8.34
CA ASN A 524 -22.51 3.30 -9.26
C ASN A 524 -22.08 4.76 -9.04
N THR A 525 -20.81 5.06 -9.31
CA THR A 525 -20.34 6.44 -9.41
C THR A 525 -21.01 7.15 -10.60
N THR A 526 -21.07 8.46 -10.54
CA THR A 526 -21.50 9.25 -11.70
C THR A 526 -20.28 9.60 -12.55
N PHE A 527 -20.29 9.20 -13.81
CA PHE A 527 -19.32 9.68 -14.78
C PHE A 527 -19.73 11.03 -15.36
N ASP A 528 -18.75 11.79 -15.82
CA ASP A 528 -18.95 13.03 -16.52
C ASP A 528 -17.93 13.15 -17.66
N TRP A 529 -18.39 13.06 -18.89
CA TRP A 529 -17.55 13.10 -20.07
C TRP A 529 -17.96 14.24 -20.99
N LYS A 530 -16.98 15.05 -21.44
CA LYS A 530 -17.20 16.15 -22.36
C LYS A 530 -16.30 15.98 -23.58
N SER A 531 -16.89 15.98 -24.78
CA SER A 531 -16.19 15.79 -26.06
C SER A 531 -15.19 16.90 -26.37
N LYS A 532 -14.35 16.69 -27.38
CA LYS A 532 -13.62 17.76 -28.07
C LYS A 532 -14.56 18.85 -28.58
N VAL A 533 -13.99 19.99 -29.00
CA VAL A 533 -14.70 21.00 -29.77
C VAL A 533 -14.74 20.56 -31.23
N PHE A 534 -15.91 20.16 -31.71
CA PHE A 534 -16.13 19.87 -33.13
C PHE A 534 -16.28 21.17 -33.93
N SER A 535 -15.54 21.29 -35.01
CA SER A 535 -15.62 22.44 -35.93
C SER A 535 -16.29 22.01 -37.23
N LEU A 536 -17.46 22.55 -37.51
CA LEU A 536 -18.20 22.30 -38.74
C LEU A 536 -17.82 23.31 -39.84
N PRO A 537 -17.84 22.90 -41.13
CA PRO A 537 -17.45 23.77 -42.24
C PRO A 537 -18.35 25.01 -42.43
N LYS A 538 -19.58 24.92 -41.95
CA LYS A 538 -20.58 26.03 -42.03
C LYS A 538 -21.36 26.10 -40.72
N PRO A 539 -21.77 27.29 -40.27
CA PRO A 539 -22.69 27.42 -39.15
C PRO A 539 -24.05 26.76 -39.46
N VAL A 540 -24.42 25.79 -38.69
CA VAL A 540 -25.68 25.04 -38.79
C VAL A 540 -26.41 25.05 -37.47
N ASN A 541 -27.67 24.61 -37.42
CA ASN A 541 -28.36 24.26 -36.22
C ASN A 541 -28.44 22.73 -36.17
N LEU A 542 -27.90 22.12 -35.12
CA LEU A 542 -28.03 20.70 -34.85
C LEU A 542 -29.33 20.50 -34.06
N GLY A 543 -30.40 20.03 -34.73
CA GLY A 543 -31.75 20.00 -34.21
C GLY A 543 -32.18 18.66 -33.57
N TYR A 544 -31.41 17.61 -33.76
CA TYR A 544 -31.75 16.26 -33.24
C TYR A 544 -30.51 15.55 -32.71
N ALA A 545 -30.70 14.83 -31.61
CA ALA A 545 -29.71 13.91 -31.05
C ALA A 545 -30.33 12.55 -30.73
N GLN A 546 -29.49 11.53 -30.66
CA GLN A 546 -29.78 10.21 -30.20
C GLN A 546 -28.60 9.68 -29.42
N VAL A 547 -28.87 9.06 -28.28
CA VAL A 547 -27.84 8.41 -27.45
C VAL A 547 -28.13 6.91 -27.47
N ASP A 548 -27.10 6.13 -27.76
CA ASP A 548 -27.12 4.67 -27.68
C ASP A 548 -26.55 4.27 -26.33
N ALA A 549 -27.39 3.66 -25.45
CA ALA A 549 -27.05 3.31 -24.08
C ALA A 549 -27.84 2.09 -23.63
N ASP A 550 -27.38 1.46 -22.56
CA ASP A 550 -28.12 0.35 -21.91
C ASP A 550 -29.24 0.88 -21.02
N PHE A 551 -30.43 0.93 -21.58
CA PHE A 551 -31.61 1.41 -20.87
C PHE A 551 -32.33 0.33 -20.04
N SER A 552 -31.90 -0.93 -20.08
CA SER A 552 -32.52 -2.03 -19.35
C SER A 552 -32.51 -1.81 -17.83
N PHE A 553 -31.41 -1.26 -17.32
CA PHE A 553 -31.28 -0.91 -15.90
C PHE A 553 -32.17 0.25 -15.49
N MET A 554 -32.33 1.25 -16.35
CA MET A 554 -33.20 2.40 -16.09
C MET A 554 -34.67 1.99 -16.03
N GLU A 555 -35.10 1.12 -16.94
CA GLU A 555 -36.50 0.62 -16.95
C GLU A 555 -36.83 -0.17 -15.68
N ALA A 556 -35.90 -1.01 -15.21
CA ALA A 556 -36.07 -1.78 -13.98
C ALA A 556 -36.10 -0.86 -12.74
N ASP A 557 -35.19 0.10 -12.66
CA ASP A 557 -35.15 1.08 -11.55
C ASP A 557 -36.38 1.96 -11.55
N GLN A 558 -36.82 2.46 -12.70
CA GLN A 558 -38.03 3.27 -12.84
C GLN A 558 -39.29 2.51 -12.37
N SER A 559 -39.38 1.24 -12.74
CA SER A 559 -40.50 0.39 -12.32
C SER A 559 -40.50 0.17 -10.81
N ALA A 560 -39.34 -0.07 -10.20
CA ALA A 560 -39.20 -0.25 -8.76
C ALA A 560 -39.51 1.05 -7.99
N GLN A 561 -39.01 2.18 -8.47
CA GLN A 561 -39.27 3.50 -7.88
C GLN A 561 -40.73 3.90 -7.99
N LEU A 562 -41.37 3.68 -9.14
CA LEU A 562 -42.79 3.91 -9.35
C LEU A 562 -43.61 3.07 -8.40
N ALA A 563 -43.29 1.81 -8.21
CA ALA A 563 -43.95 0.92 -7.27
C ALA A 563 -43.80 1.40 -5.81
N ALA A 564 -42.59 1.83 -5.43
CA ALA A 564 -42.33 2.34 -4.09
C ALA A 564 -43.06 3.69 -3.83
N GLN A 565 -43.04 4.60 -4.81
CA GLN A 565 -43.78 5.87 -4.74
C GLN A 565 -45.29 5.64 -4.63
N LEU A 566 -45.83 4.78 -5.47
CA LEU A 566 -47.23 4.42 -5.45
C LEU A 566 -47.65 3.83 -4.08
N ALA A 567 -46.79 2.95 -3.52
CA ALA A 567 -47.06 2.38 -2.19
C ALA A 567 -47.03 3.46 -1.10
N ALA A 568 -46.08 4.40 -1.16
CA ALA A 568 -46.01 5.52 -0.22
C ALA A 568 -47.21 6.47 -0.33
N ASP A 569 -47.66 6.77 -1.54
CA ASP A 569 -48.83 7.63 -1.78
C ASP A 569 -50.15 6.95 -1.34
N ILE A 570 -50.28 5.64 -1.56
CA ILE A 570 -51.40 4.85 -1.04
C ILE A 570 -51.41 4.89 0.50
N ALA A 571 -50.24 4.67 1.13
CA ALA A 571 -50.15 4.72 2.59
C ALA A 571 -50.48 6.11 3.15
N TRP A 572 -49.98 7.17 2.51
CA TRP A 572 -50.30 8.57 2.84
C TRP A 572 -51.80 8.84 2.70
N ASN A 573 -52.41 8.52 1.56
CA ASN A 573 -53.81 8.71 1.30
C ASN A 573 -54.70 7.91 2.30
N THR A 574 -54.27 6.68 2.61
CA THR A 574 -54.95 5.84 3.62
C THR A 574 -54.94 6.50 5.01
N SER A 575 -53.81 7.09 5.40
CA SER A 575 -53.66 7.80 6.67
C SER A 575 -54.52 9.05 6.74
N LEU A 576 -54.65 9.78 5.63
CA LEU A 576 -55.53 10.95 5.53
C LEU A 576 -57.01 10.57 5.64
N ILE A 577 -57.43 9.52 4.95
CA ILE A 577 -58.80 8.98 5.04
C ILE A 577 -59.09 8.56 6.48
N ALA A 578 -58.18 7.82 7.12
CA ALA A 578 -58.35 7.35 8.50
C ALA A 578 -58.40 8.50 9.52
N SER A 579 -57.75 9.62 9.25
CA SER A 579 -57.73 10.81 10.10
C SER A 579 -58.87 11.81 9.80
N GLY A 580 -59.69 11.57 8.75
CA GLY A 580 -60.71 12.49 8.29
C GLY A 580 -60.17 13.78 7.63
N LYS A 581 -58.86 13.84 7.30
CA LYS A 581 -58.20 15.05 6.79
C LYS A 581 -58.05 15.03 5.25
N THR A 582 -59.02 14.57 4.55
CA THR A 582 -58.99 14.45 3.07
C THR A 582 -59.06 15.80 2.33
N GLY A 583 -59.30 16.88 3.04
CA GLY A 583 -59.31 18.26 2.54
C GLY A 583 -60.64 18.77 2.08
N GLY A 584 -60.87 20.07 2.14
CA GLY A 584 -62.00 20.74 1.54
C GLY A 584 -62.89 21.58 2.47
N GLU A 585 -62.77 21.51 3.82
CA GLU A 585 -63.53 22.38 4.71
C GLU A 585 -62.65 23.43 5.40
N LEU A 586 -63.07 24.71 5.23
CA LEU A 586 -62.39 25.85 5.87
C LEU A 586 -62.68 25.78 7.40
N GLY A 587 -61.60 25.53 8.18
CA GLY A 587 -61.70 25.52 9.65
C GLY A 587 -61.10 24.27 10.34
N GLU A 588 -60.79 23.22 9.63
CA GLU A 588 -60.28 21.96 10.20
C GLU A 588 -58.77 21.86 10.34
N SER A 589 -57.98 22.81 9.77
CA SER A 589 -56.51 22.80 9.84
C SER A 589 -55.92 24.21 9.92
N MET A 590 -54.72 24.37 10.48
CA MET A 590 -54.05 25.67 10.53
C MET A 590 -53.64 26.15 9.14
N LEU A 591 -53.71 27.45 8.89
CA LEU A 591 -53.27 28.10 7.65
C LEU A 591 -51.80 27.76 7.43
N GLY A 592 -51.48 27.05 6.35
CA GLY A 592 -50.16 26.58 5.98
C GLY A 592 -49.97 25.07 5.95
N GLU A 593 -50.91 24.30 6.53
CA GLU A 593 -50.90 22.82 6.50
C GLU A 593 -51.68 22.23 5.31
N LEU A 594 -52.50 23.03 4.63
CA LEU A 594 -53.34 22.60 3.52
C LEU A 594 -53.18 23.51 2.30
N THR A 595 -53.19 22.94 1.10
CA THR A 595 -53.28 23.71 -0.15
C THR A 595 -54.71 24.21 -0.35
N LEU A 596 -54.87 25.50 -0.66
CA LEU A 596 -56.17 26.18 -0.88
C LEU A 596 -56.97 25.68 -2.11
N SER A 597 -56.53 24.65 -2.81
CA SER A 597 -57.09 24.22 -4.09
C SER A 597 -57.46 22.75 -4.18
N GLY A 598 -57.94 22.12 -3.10
CA GLY A 598 -58.45 20.77 -3.26
C GLY A 598 -57.85 19.71 -2.35
N SER A 599 -57.92 18.48 -2.73
CA SER A 599 -57.58 17.30 -1.95
C SER A 599 -56.09 17.28 -1.49
N ASN A 600 -55.83 16.99 -0.22
CA ASN A 600 -54.50 16.67 0.31
C ASN A 600 -54.01 15.29 -0.12
N MET A 601 -54.81 14.57 -0.85
CA MET A 601 -54.44 13.28 -1.40
C MET A 601 -53.37 13.45 -2.49
N ARG A 602 -52.35 12.65 -2.44
CA ARG A 602 -51.26 12.67 -3.42
C ARG A 602 -51.67 11.91 -4.67
N SER A 603 -51.39 12.52 -5.83
CA SER A 603 -51.42 11.83 -7.11
C SER A 603 -50.04 11.23 -7.38
N PRO A 604 -49.94 10.01 -7.84
CA PRO A 604 -48.65 9.43 -8.10
C PRO A 604 -48.00 10.12 -9.32
N GLU A 605 -47.13 11.08 -9.05
CA GLU A 605 -46.24 11.68 -10.03
C GLU A 605 -44.81 11.24 -9.73
N VAL A 606 -44.20 10.49 -10.64
CA VAL A 606 -42.79 10.12 -10.54
C VAL A 606 -41.92 11.25 -11.11
N THR A 607 -41.37 12.06 -10.22
CA THR A 607 -40.59 13.24 -10.61
C THR A 607 -39.09 13.08 -10.39
N ASP A 608 -38.62 12.04 -9.73
CA ASP A 608 -37.20 11.87 -9.42
C ASP A 608 -36.68 10.45 -9.71
N TYR A 609 -35.66 10.34 -10.56
CA TYR A 609 -34.99 9.10 -10.91
C TYR A 609 -33.73 8.98 -10.04
N ALA A 610 -33.86 8.61 -8.78
CA ALA A 610 -32.85 8.82 -7.76
C ALA A 610 -31.59 7.96 -7.90
N THR A 611 -31.62 6.78 -8.54
CA THR A 611 -30.47 5.86 -8.53
C THR A 611 -29.74 5.74 -9.87
N ARG A 612 -30.47 5.79 -11.00
CA ARG A 612 -29.85 5.69 -12.33
C ARG A 612 -30.37 6.80 -13.26
N PHE A 613 -29.42 7.53 -13.87
CA PHE A 613 -29.76 8.61 -14.76
C PHE A 613 -28.74 8.73 -15.91
N LEU A 614 -29.19 9.34 -17.00
CA LEU A 614 -28.34 9.74 -18.11
C LEU A 614 -28.77 11.13 -18.57
N ARG A 615 -27.83 12.05 -18.66
CA ARG A 615 -28.04 13.44 -19.08
C ARG A 615 -27.18 13.74 -20.29
N PHE A 616 -27.80 14.28 -21.31
CA PHE A 616 -27.13 14.80 -22.50
C PHE A 616 -27.16 16.33 -22.48
N GLN A 617 -26.04 16.96 -22.81
CA GLN A 617 -25.92 18.41 -22.94
C GLN A 617 -25.23 18.77 -24.24
N LEU A 618 -25.76 19.79 -24.96
CA LEU A 618 -25.14 20.35 -26.16
C LEU A 618 -24.70 21.77 -25.90
N TYR A 619 -23.44 22.06 -26.22
CA TYR A 619 -22.87 23.40 -26.20
C TYR A 619 -22.63 23.86 -27.63
N ALA A 620 -22.93 25.14 -27.92
CA ALA A 620 -22.62 25.79 -29.16
C ALA A 620 -21.90 27.10 -28.87
N ASP A 621 -20.73 27.31 -29.50
CA ASP A 621 -19.80 28.42 -29.23
C ASP A 621 -19.50 28.59 -27.73
N GLY A 622 -19.29 27.48 -27.02
CA GLY A 622 -19.02 27.44 -25.57
C GLY A 622 -20.23 27.71 -24.66
N THR A 623 -21.41 27.97 -25.24
CA THR A 623 -22.64 28.26 -24.49
C THR A 623 -23.55 27.03 -24.47
N LEU A 624 -24.05 26.64 -23.29
CA LEU A 624 -25.03 25.57 -23.15
C LEU A 624 -26.34 25.91 -23.87
N LYS A 625 -26.77 25.06 -24.79
CA LYS A 625 -28.00 25.23 -25.58
C LYS A 625 -29.08 24.24 -25.24
N CYS A 626 -28.71 23.04 -24.83
CA CYS A 626 -29.65 21.96 -24.51
C CYS A 626 -29.17 21.19 -23.31
N THR A 627 -30.09 20.83 -22.43
CA THR A 627 -29.94 19.82 -21.38
C THR A 627 -31.13 18.89 -21.45
N GLU A 628 -30.91 17.62 -21.73
CA GLU A 628 -31.98 16.64 -21.91
C GLU A 628 -31.70 15.40 -21.03
N PRO A 629 -32.65 14.98 -20.19
CA PRO A 629 -32.60 13.68 -19.53
C PRO A 629 -32.91 12.61 -20.58
N VAL A 630 -31.99 11.65 -20.77
CA VAL A 630 -32.14 10.59 -21.75
C VAL A 630 -32.66 9.34 -21.08
N VAL A 631 -33.88 8.95 -21.41
CA VAL A 631 -34.57 7.82 -20.77
C VAL A 631 -34.80 6.62 -21.70
N ASN A 632 -34.47 6.77 -22.99
CA ASN A 632 -34.56 5.71 -23.99
C ASN A 632 -33.68 6.02 -25.20
N GLY A 633 -33.49 5.03 -26.08
CA GLY A 633 -32.68 5.15 -27.30
C GLY A 633 -33.37 5.88 -28.47
N LYS A 634 -34.50 6.56 -28.29
CA LYS A 634 -35.19 7.27 -29.37
C LYS A 634 -34.54 8.61 -29.63
N PRO A 635 -34.56 9.09 -30.91
CA PRO A 635 -34.15 10.45 -31.22
C PRO A 635 -35.01 11.49 -30.49
N PHE A 636 -34.37 12.55 -29.98
CA PHE A 636 -35.03 13.68 -29.35
C PHE A 636 -34.69 15.00 -30.08
N ALA A 637 -35.60 15.95 -30.03
CA ALA A 637 -35.43 17.25 -30.65
C ALA A 637 -34.70 18.22 -29.72
N MET A 638 -33.80 19.01 -30.25
CA MET A 638 -33.06 20.03 -29.52
C MET A 638 -33.55 21.45 -29.93
N PRO A 639 -33.29 22.49 -29.11
CA PRO A 639 -33.74 23.85 -29.38
C PRO A 639 -33.28 24.37 -30.74
N ALA A 640 -34.15 25.06 -31.41
CA ALA A 640 -33.88 25.78 -32.67
C ALA A 640 -33.61 27.27 -32.42
N GLY A 641 -33.28 28.03 -33.47
CA GLY A 641 -33.14 29.47 -33.40
C GLY A 641 -31.70 29.98 -33.25
N TYR A 642 -30.69 29.10 -33.31
CA TYR A 642 -29.28 29.46 -33.36
C TYR A 642 -28.55 28.69 -34.47
N LYS A 643 -27.42 29.23 -34.93
CA LYS A 643 -26.48 28.55 -35.81
C LYS A 643 -25.08 28.70 -35.25
N SER A 644 -24.34 27.61 -35.16
CA SER A 644 -22.93 27.60 -34.73
C SER A 644 -22.09 26.73 -35.65
N ALA A 645 -20.81 27.03 -35.70
CA ALA A 645 -19.80 26.17 -36.31
C ALA A 645 -19.03 25.33 -35.28
N LEU A 646 -19.13 25.67 -34.00
CA LEU A 646 -18.41 25.00 -32.92
C LEU A 646 -19.39 24.31 -31.97
N TYR A 647 -19.23 23.00 -31.80
CA TYR A 647 -20.10 22.21 -30.98
C TYR A 647 -19.29 21.34 -29.99
N GLU A 648 -19.85 21.15 -28.81
CA GLU A 648 -19.34 20.24 -27.80
C GLU A 648 -20.52 19.44 -27.20
N VAL A 649 -20.26 18.20 -26.90
CA VAL A 649 -21.23 17.28 -26.28
C VAL A 649 -20.75 16.91 -24.89
N ARG A 650 -21.63 16.96 -23.89
CA ARG A 650 -21.36 16.45 -22.55
C ARG A 650 -22.39 15.41 -22.18
N ILE A 651 -21.92 14.28 -21.70
CA ILE A 651 -22.75 13.15 -21.27
C ILE A 651 -22.38 12.86 -19.82
N SER A 652 -23.35 12.89 -18.93
CA SER A 652 -23.14 12.58 -17.52
C SER A 652 -24.21 11.62 -17.02
N GLY A 653 -23.82 10.69 -16.17
CA GLY A 653 -24.73 9.68 -15.65
C GLY A 653 -24.01 8.48 -15.05
N ASN A 654 -24.76 7.41 -14.87
CA ASN A 654 -24.24 6.14 -14.35
C ASN A 654 -24.76 4.92 -15.13
N VAL A 655 -25.23 5.14 -16.34
CA VAL A 655 -25.73 4.12 -17.28
C VAL A 655 -24.71 3.97 -18.42
N PRO A 656 -24.34 2.74 -18.83
CA PRO A 656 -23.41 2.53 -19.92
C PRO A 656 -23.87 3.17 -21.23
N VAL A 657 -22.97 3.94 -21.88
CA VAL A 657 -23.23 4.61 -23.16
C VAL A 657 -22.29 4.06 -24.22
N PHE A 658 -22.86 3.55 -25.31
CA PHE A 658 -22.11 2.97 -26.43
C PHE A 658 -21.83 3.97 -27.55
N GLY A 659 -22.63 5.02 -27.65
CA GLY A 659 -22.44 6.06 -28.65
C GLY A 659 -23.45 7.18 -28.57
N ALA A 660 -23.20 8.24 -29.36
CA ALA A 660 -24.16 9.31 -29.54
C ALA A 660 -24.07 9.85 -30.97
N ALA A 661 -25.20 10.21 -31.54
CA ALA A 661 -25.29 10.83 -32.86
C ALA A 661 -26.10 12.13 -32.77
N ILE A 662 -25.66 13.17 -33.50
CA ILE A 662 -26.27 14.48 -33.48
C ILE A 662 -26.33 14.98 -34.94
N ALA A 663 -27.47 15.45 -35.38
CA ALA A 663 -27.66 15.89 -36.77
C ALA A 663 -28.59 17.11 -36.88
N GLU A 664 -28.57 17.75 -38.03
CA GLU A 664 -29.48 18.87 -38.34
C GLU A 664 -30.96 18.44 -38.35
N THR A 665 -31.24 17.21 -38.77
CA THR A 665 -32.61 16.66 -38.91
C THR A 665 -32.69 15.23 -38.40
N ALA A 666 -33.91 14.79 -38.05
CA ALA A 666 -34.15 13.40 -37.64
C ALA A 666 -33.81 12.37 -38.74
N SER A 667 -33.96 12.72 -40.02
CA SER A 667 -33.52 11.86 -41.13
C SER A 667 -32.01 11.81 -41.26
N GLY A 668 -31.31 12.88 -40.87
CA GLY A 668 -29.84 12.91 -40.81
C GLY A 668 -29.24 11.89 -39.84
N LEU A 669 -29.90 11.63 -38.73
CA LEU A 669 -29.44 10.61 -37.74
C LEU A 669 -29.42 9.20 -38.32
N ARG A 670 -30.24 8.88 -39.32
CA ARG A 670 -30.28 7.54 -39.94
C ARG A 670 -29.09 7.30 -40.90
N ASN A 671 -28.40 8.35 -41.29
CA ASN A 671 -27.29 8.33 -42.23
C ASN A 671 -25.93 8.52 -41.55
N VAL A 672 -25.90 8.60 -40.23
CA VAL A 672 -24.75 8.71 -39.32
C VAL A 672 -24.52 7.41 -38.58
#